data_0ecdf109f5d8d681f066d514de6af96e
#
_entry.id   0ecdf109f5d8d681f066d514de6af96e
#
_cell.length_a   1.000
_cell.length_b   1.000
_cell.length_c   1.000
_cell.angle_alpha   90.00
_cell.angle_beta   90.00
_cell.angle_gamma   90.00
#
_symmetry.space_group_name_H-M   'P 1'
#
loop_
_entity.id
_entity.type
_entity.pdbx_description
1 polymer ?
#
loop_
_entity_poly.entity_id
_entity_poly.type
_entity_poly.pdbx_seq_one_letter_code
_entity_poly.pdbx_strand_id
1 'polypeptide(L)'
;MLSRSLPLALLVSTLIAESASAQPYREWQHHGSIWLLTTPEGADLPTGSIVRDFPVLLRLNREFFDFSKVAPEGADLRFSTASGRPLAFQIEQWDPANGRGTVWVRVPEIAGNARQEVQIHWGKAGAAPESNGSAVFSADNGFVSVLHMDEALKDELGVITPKDQGTTPGPGMIGLARRFAKGKGISGGDHVNGYPHGDNPFTAEAWFRSESADAYVLYYGRYATRLNGNTGDGNEVGISIGSPPSLGWASDGPGGARGATIPRMGQWYHVAASYENGMSRIFVNGKLDGESKHNAAMSVVKDVCMDIGGMRNGNYRFTGDIDEVRISNVARSNDWMKLAFENQKDNQTLAGPIVQPGNEFAVAPAQALVEEGSSVTFNAKAGGALKLYWLTEAPLEVGVAAADQFSFTLKAPRVTATTSTVLRLRAVFAEGEKTITIPVTIREHIPEPTVKVSAPPTWNGRDSITVKASVSLREGPPVEGTPPTRITWSVAGGAVLKAVAGDTLTLNRSQYTGKLRITATAGNGGDESHDTAEIIVTEPATDPWVERTPAADEQPEDNQFYARDDRGEGTLHYNGKLDQPANSVFLKLYADDKLLTTVTQKPADDGRYALTTKLKPGLIKYHVEFGTISDGRETVLRTVSNLICGDAYIIDGQSNAEATGPNNGPALDPETPLSSWIRSYGNQHEGSVRGGWTNAVRTRIWGQPDYGSAQIGTWGMVLARNLVEKHRIPVCIINSAYGGTPIYLHQRNPDNHFDTSGEFYQSPYKIYGGLLTRVTAARLTHGIRGIFWHQGENDQGSGAPTGDYNWKSYQQYFVDMAAAWKEDFPNVRHYYIYQIWPSGCSMGGTPAGDMLLESQRTLPDLFSNMRIMSTLGIISKSSGRGLCHFDEAGYAQIAELMQPVVEQDNYGLDRTRILTAPNLRRAYFTTAKNDEVALEFDQPMIWKDQCKAWLELDRSAAPITSGTASGNTITVQLSAPVTAKSIGYINGAHWDGMPDKLLYGTNGIAALAFSAVNIESAK
;
A
#
# COMPACT_ATOMS: atom_id res chain seq x y z
N MET A 1 93.19 -18.18 34.86
CA MET A 1 93.35 -19.23 35.96
C MET A 1 91.98 -19.63 36.35
N LEU A 2 91.60 -20.88 36.07
CA LEU A 2 90.85 -21.85 36.88
C LEU A 2 89.46 -21.44 37.24
N SER A 3 88.45 -22.29 37.08
CA SER A 3 88.31 -23.73 36.73
C SER A 3 86.79 -24.03 36.51
N ARG A 4 86.54 -24.98 35.71
CA ARG A 4 85.21 -25.52 35.35
C ARG A 4 84.59 -26.24 36.55
N SER A 5 83.23 -26.28 36.55
CA SER A 5 82.38 -27.45 36.87
C SER A 5 81.00 -27.29 36.25
N LEU A 6 80.70 -28.24 35.40
CA LEU A 6 79.30 -28.54 34.87
C LEU A 6 78.59 -29.38 35.99
N PRO A 7 77.29 -29.24 36.08
CA PRO A 7 76.46 -30.30 36.57
C PRO A 7 75.66 -30.94 35.37
N LEU A 8 75.68 -32.27 35.41
CA LEU A 8 74.97 -33.25 34.63
C LEU A 8 73.42 -33.03 34.77
N ALA A 9 72.75 -32.65 33.74
CA ALA A 9 71.25 -32.59 33.69
C ALA A 9 70.72 -33.95 33.29
N LEU A 10 69.99 -34.56 34.21
CA LEU A 10 69.22 -35.80 34.00
C LEU A 10 67.99 -35.49 33.13
N LEU A 11 67.95 -35.99 31.90
CA LEU A 11 66.78 -35.92 31.01
C LEU A 11 65.72 -36.90 31.49
N VAL A 12 64.70 -36.45 32.20
CA VAL A 12 63.46 -37.26 32.45
C VAL A 12 62.55 -37.06 31.22
N SER A 13 62.53 -38.04 30.33
CA SER A 13 61.53 -38.09 29.24
C SER A 13 60.17 -38.52 29.86
N THR A 14 59.33 -37.50 30.10
CA THR A 14 57.88 -37.73 30.29
C THR A 14 57.28 -38.11 28.96
N LEU A 15 56.97 -39.38 28.71
CA LEU A 15 56.02 -39.78 27.71
C LEU A 15 54.64 -39.21 28.09
N ILE A 16 54.26 -38.12 27.43
CA ILE A 16 52.87 -37.74 27.36
C ILE A 16 52.25 -38.76 26.41
N ALA A 17 51.56 -39.75 27.00
CA ALA A 17 50.63 -40.54 26.22
C ALA A 17 49.52 -39.64 25.74
N GLU A 18 49.59 -39.20 24.50
CA GLU A 18 48.40 -38.69 23.80
C GLU A 18 47.38 -39.86 23.84
N SER A 19 46.40 -39.71 24.72
CA SER A 19 45.21 -40.54 24.68
C SER A 19 44.62 -40.33 23.27
N ALA A 20 44.79 -41.31 22.41
CA ALA A 20 44.09 -41.40 21.13
C ALA A 20 42.60 -41.24 21.48
N SER A 21 42.07 -40.08 21.24
CA SER A 21 40.63 -39.78 21.33
C SER A 21 39.97 -40.84 20.45
N ALA A 22 39.24 -41.77 21.07
CA ALA A 22 38.46 -42.74 20.36
C ALA A 22 37.54 -41.97 19.42
N GLN A 23 37.72 -42.12 18.12
CA GLN A 23 36.81 -41.44 17.12
C GLN A 23 35.38 -41.84 17.50
N PRO A 24 34.50 -40.90 17.81
CA PRO A 24 33.13 -41.22 18.11
C PRO A 24 32.48 -41.87 16.86
N TYR A 25 31.40 -42.61 17.07
CA TYR A 25 30.58 -43.18 16.01
C TYR A 25 31.26 -44.25 15.12
N ARG A 26 32.33 -44.96 15.55
CA ARG A 26 32.96 -46.08 14.81
C ARG A 26 32.01 -47.23 14.48
N GLU A 27 30.88 -47.33 15.17
CA GLU A 27 29.85 -48.37 14.94
C GLU A 27 28.81 -47.94 13.90
N TRP A 28 28.88 -46.69 13.37
CA TRP A 28 28.04 -46.22 12.29
C TRP A 28 28.62 -46.69 10.95
N GLN A 29 27.78 -47.35 10.13
CA GLN A 29 28.22 -47.95 8.88
C GLN A 29 28.55 -46.93 7.79
N HIS A 30 27.93 -45.77 7.88
CA HIS A 30 28.07 -44.70 6.90
C HIS A 30 28.47 -43.36 7.58
N HIS A 31 29.28 -42.62 6.85
CA HIS A 31 29.66 -41.27 7.22
C HIS A 31 29.82 -40.40 5.95
N GLY A 32 29.70 -39.10 6.10
CA GLY A 32 29.87 -38.10 5.02
C GLY A 32 30.40 -36.78 5.57
N SER A 33 31.02 -36.02 4.68
CA SER A 33 31.54 -34.68 4.97
C SER A 33 30.63 -33.62 4.40
N ILE A 34 30.26 -32.62 5.20
CA ILE A 34 29.55 -31.42 4.79
C ILE A 34 30.46 -30.24 5.09
N TRP A 35 30.65 -29.35 4.14
CA TRP A 35 31.54 -28.23 4.32
C TRP A 35 30.77 -26.94 4.54
N LEU A 36 31.16 -26.17 5.54
CA LEU A 36 30.70 -24.80 5.79
C LEU A 36 31.67 -23.84 5.12
N LEU A 37 31.18 -23.03 4.21
CA LEU A 37 31.96 -22.09 3.41
C LEU A 37 31.62 -20.66 3.80
N THR A 38 32.55 -19.99 4.48
CA THR A 38 32.46 -18.56 4.77
C THR A 38 33.38 -17.72 3.88
N THR A 39 34.04 -18.36 2.91
CA THR A 39 34.80 -17.74 1.83
C THR A 39 33.88 -16.98 0.85
N PRO A 40 34.41 -16.12 -0.06
CA PRO A 40 33.61 -15.35 -1.01
C PRO A 40 32.70 -16.18 -1.92
N GLU A 41 33.07 -17.40 -2.21
CA GLU A 41 32.24 -18.34 -2.96
C GLU A 41 31.10 -18.96 -2.16
N GLY A 42 31.12 -18.79 -0.83
CA GLY A 42 30.09 -19.24 0.13
C GLY A 42 29.32 -18.09 0.73
N ALA A 43 29.23 -18.05 2.09
CA ALA A 43 28.54 -17.00 2.85
C ALA A 43 29.30 -15.66 2.95
N ASP A 44 30.54 -15.60 2.49
CA ASP A 44 31.39 -14.42 2.38
C ASP A 44 31.47 -13.61 3.69
N LEU A 45 31.92 -14.24 4.77
CA LEU A 45 32.22 -13.57 6.03
C LEU A 45 33.64 -12.97 6.04
N PRO A 46 33.83 -11.78 6.59
CA PRO A 46 35.14 -11.14 6.66
C PRO A 46 36.20 -11.98 7.38
N THR A 47 37.44 -11.90 6.92
CA THR A 47 38.58 -12.51 7.62
C THR A 47 38.69 -11.94 9.05
N GLY A 48 38.78 -12.83 10.03
CA GLY A 48 38.83 -12.46 11.45
C GLY A 48 37.48 -12.46 12.16
N SER A 49 36.37 -12.58 11.43
CA SER A 49 35.05 -12.81 12.03
C SER A 49 35.02 -14.17 12.71
N ILE A 50 34.40 -14.25 13.88
CA ILE A 50 34.15 -15.49 14.60
C ILE A 50 32.72 -15.47 15.09
N VAL A 51 31.91 -16.43 14.66
CA VAL A 51 30.54 -16.64 15.16
C VAL A 51 30.51 -17.91 15.98
N ARG A 52 30.06 -17.80 17.24
CA ARG A 52 30.07 -18.90 18.21
C ARG A 52 28.71 -19.51 18.40
N ASP A 53 28.70 -20.84 18.65
CA ASP A 53 27.48 -21.61 18.97
C ASP A 53 26.32 -21.39 18.02
N PHE A 54 26.62 -21.33 16.72
CA PHE A 54 25.65 -21.00 15.67
C PHE A 54 24.85 -22.26 15.27
N PRO A 55 23.51 -22.20 15.18
CA PRO A 55 22.67 -23.27 14.67
C PRO A 55 22.72 -23.27 13.13
N VAL A 56 23.49 -24.21 12.57
CA VAL A 56 23.60 -24.41 11.11
C VAL A 56 22.46 -25.26 10.62
N LEU A 57 21.74 -24.76 9.61
CA LEU A 57 20.73 -25.52 8.88
C LEU A 57 21.37 -26.36 7.79
N LEU A 58 21.18 -27.66 7.86
CA LEU A 58 21.58 -28.64 6.83
C LEU A 58 20.33 -29.17 6.12
N ARG A 59 20.34 -29.11 4.78
CA ARG A 59 19.28 -29.67 3.94
C ARG A 59 19.79 -30.94 3.29
N LEU A 60 19.24 -32.08 3.68
CA LEU A 60 19.54 -33.40 3.10
C LEU A 60 18.62 -33.66 1.92
N ASN A 61 19.17 -34.16 0.79
CA ASN A 61 18.46 -34.47 -0.42
C ASN A 61 18.85 -35.82 -0.97
N ARG A 62 17.90 -36.57 -1.55
CA ARG A 62 18.14 -37.91 -2.12
C ARG A 62 19.21 -37.95 -3.22
N GLU A 63 19.56 -36.85 -3.83
CA GLU A 63 20.59 -36.76 -4.86
C GLU A 63 21.99 -36.99 -4.30
N PHE A 64 22.21 -36.76 -3.00
CA PHE A 64 23.50 -36.94 -2.34
C PHE A 64 23.40 -37.65 -0.97
N PHE A 65 22.20 -38.06 -0.55
CA PHE A 65 21.98 -38.74 0.71
C PHE A 65 20.95 -39.87 0.57
N ASP A 66 21.36 -41.09 0.90
CA ASP A 66 20.51 -42.29 0.78
C ASP A 66 19.68 -42.51 2.06
N PHE A 67 18.46 -42.03 2.04
CA PHE A 67 17.50 -42.16 3.14
C PHE A 67 17.16 -43.60 3.49
N SER A 68 17.36 -44.56 2.55
CA SER A 68 17.07 -45.96 2.81
C SER A 68 18.08 -46.64 3.77
N LYS A 69 19.22 -46.00 4.02
CA LYS A 69 20.27 -46.45 4.93
C LYS A 69 20.18 -45.86 6.32
N VAL A 70 19.14 -45.10 6.63
CA VAL A 70 18.92 -44.39 7.89
C VAL A 70 17.80 -45.08 8.66
N ALA A 71 17.95 -45.19 9.98
CA ALA A 71 16.89 -45.70 10.84
C ALA A 71 15.62 -44.83 10.74
N PRO A 72 14.41 -45.37 11.01
CA PRO A 72 13.17 -44.60 11.00
C PRO A 72 13.30 -43.28 11.75
N GLU A 73 12.66 -42.22 11.22
CA GLU A 73 12.68 -40.86 11.78
C GLU A 73 14.08 -40.26 11.97
N GLY A 74 15.13 -40.81 11.30
CA GLY A 74 16.49 -40.32 11.46
C GLY A 74 17.13 -40.64 12.82
N ALA A 75 16.62 -41.67 13.52
CA ALA A 75 17.01 -41.98 14.91
C ALA A 75 18.52 -42.22 15.10
N ASP A 76 19.20 -42.71 14.08
CA ASP A 76 20.62 -43.01 14.09
C ASP A 76 21.52 -41.92 13.50
N LEU A 77 20.99 -40.78 13.15
CA LEU A 77 21.82 -39.64 12.72
C LEU A 77 22.69 -39.12 13.87
N ARG A 78 23.95 -38.83 13.55
CA ARG A 78 24.91 -38.20 14.47
C ARG A 78 25.75 -37.16 13.70
N PHE A 79 26.20 -36.15 14.40
CA PHE A 79 27.05 -35.09 13.84
C PHE A 79 28.29 -34.91 14.72
N SER A 80 29.41 -34.60 14.04
CA SER A 80 30.65 -34.26 14.75
C SER A 80 31.46 -33.21 14.00
N THR A 81 32.38 -32.55 14.72
CA THR A 81 33.41 -31.73 14.06
C THR A 81 34.40 -32.66 13.33
N ALA A 82 35.25 -32.09 12.46
CA ALA A 82 36.34 -32.82 11.82
C ALA A 82 37.28 -33.54 12.82
N SER A 83 37.42 -32.98 14.03
CA SER A 83 38.23 -33.62 15.11
C SER A 83 37.47 -34.72 15.86
N GLY A 84 36.24 -35.01 15.50
CA GLY A 84 35.41 -36.03 16.13
C GLY A 84 34.66 -35.58 17.41
N ARG A 85 34.61 -34.29 17.74
CA ARG A 85 33.78 -33.81 18.84
C ARG A 85 32.30 -33.91 18.45
N PRO A 86 31.43 -34.59 19.23
CA PRO A 86 30.00 -34.66 18.98
C PRO A 86 29.34 -33.28 18.99
N LEU A 87 28.35 -33.07 18.10
CA LEU A 87 27.56 -31.84 17.94
C LEU A 87 26.10 -32.14 18.29
N ALA A 88 25.47 -31.24 19.02
CA ALA A 88 24.04 -31.26 19.25
C ALA A 88 23.29 -30.95 17.93
N PHE A 89 22.19 -31.65 17.69
CA PHE A 89 21.37 -31.47 16.50
C PHE A 89 19.88 -31.63 16.81
N GLN A 90 19.08 -31.13 15.90
CA GLN A 90 17.61 -31.28 15.88
C GLN A 90 17.18 -31.63 14.46
N ILE A 91 16.41 -32.68 14.29
CA ILE A 91 15.67 -32.95 13.06
C ILE A 91 14.37 -32.15 13.14
N GLU A 92 14.22 -31.14 12.28
CA GLU A 92 12.99 -30.36 12.16
C GLU A 92 12.01 -31.06 11.23
N GLN A 93 12.47 -31.50 10.04
CA GLN A 93 11.66 -32.21 9.09
C GLN A 93 12.37 -33.48 8.60
N TRP A 94 11.62 -34.58 8.50
CA TRP A 94 12.12 -35.84 7.99
C TRP A 94 11.10 -36.47 7.02
N ASP A 95 11.38 -36.42 5.73
CA ASP A 95 10.50 -36.90 4.66
C ASP A 95 11.29 -37.81 3.69
N PRO A 96 11.58 -39.07 4.05
CA PRO A 96 12.30 -39.99 3.21
C PRO A 96 11.53 -40.37 1.94
N ALA A 97 10.19 -40.30 1.96
CA ALA A 97 9.37 -40.60 0.78
C ALA A 97 9.62 -39.59 -0.34
N ASN A 98 9.74 -38.31 -0.03
CA ASN A 98 10.11 -37.25 -0.97
C ASN A 98 11.63 -37.01 -1.03
N GLY A 99 12.42 -37.71 -0.21
CA GLY A 99 13.88 -37.64 -0.18
C GLY A 99 14.39 -36.31 0.35
N ARG A 100 13.83 -35.83 1.43
CA ARG A 100 14.16 -34.57 2.04
C ARG A 100 14.32 -34.70 3.57
N GLY A 101 15.29 -33.98 4.12
CA GLY A 101 15.46 -33.84 5.56
C GLY A 101 16.03 -32.46 5.90
N THR A 102 15.50 -31.83 6.94
CA THR A 102 15.96 -30.56 7.47
C THR A 102 16.48 -30.76 8.87
N VAL A 103 17.75 -30.42 9.10
CA VAL A 103 18.44 -30.68 10.36
C VAL A 103 19.21 -29.45 10.80
N TRP A 104 18.99 -29.02 12.04
CA TRP A 104 19.79 -27.99 12.69
C TRP A 104 20.94 -28.62 13.47
N VAL A 105 22.15 -28.08 13.32
CA VAL A 105 23.36 -28.55 14.03
C VAL A 105 24.03 -27.36 14.70
N ARG A 106 24.22 -27.43 16.03
CA ARG A 106 24.95 -26.41 16.79
C ARG A 106 26.44 -26.53 16.57
N VAL A 107 27.02 -25.60 15.81
CA VAL A 107 28.46 -25.56 15.54
C VAL A 107 29.13 -24.59 16.51
N PRO A 108 30.11 -25.06 17.31
CA PRO A 108 30.70 -24.23 18.40
C PRO A 108 31.38 -22.97 17.93
N GLU A 109 32.05 -23.02 16.78
CA GLU A 109 32.72 -21.84 16.17
C GLU A 109 32.72 -21.91 14.66
N ILE A 110 32.33 -20.81 14.01
CA ILE A 110 32.45 -20.60 12.57
C ILE A 110 33.37 -19.41 12.33
N ALA A 111 34.51 -19.67 11.70
CA ALA A 111 35.49 -18.66 11.35
C ALA A 111 35.15 -17.98 10.02
N GLY A 112 35.44 -16.68 9.91
CA GLY A 112 35.26 -15.95 8.65
C GLY A 112 36.34 -16.28 7.64
N ASN A 113 36.01 -16.19 6.32
CA ASN A 113 36.85 -16.53 5.18
C ASN A 113 37.53 -17.89 5.32
N ALA A 114 36.77 -18.92 5.72
CA ALA A 114 37.27 -20.25 6.00
C ALA A 114 36.38 -21.34 5.40
N ARG A 115 36.93 -22.53 5.30
CA ARG A 115 36.22 -23.74 4.96
C ARG A 115 36.34 -24.69 6.14
N GLN A 116 35.20 -25.11 6.71
CA GLN A 116 35.14 -25.92 7.92
C GLN A 116 34.28 -27.17 7.67
N GLU A 117 34.73 -28.32 8.12
CA GLU A 117 34.02 -29.58 7.96
C GLU A 117 33.13 -29.90 9.14
N VAL A 118 31.92 -30.37 8.86
CA VAL A 118 31.00 -31.06 9.75
C VAL A 118 30.80 -32.46 9.19
N GLN A 119 30.98 -33.47 10.05
CA GLN A 119 30.77 -34.86 9.68
C GLN A 119 29.38 -35.32 10.09
N ILE A 120 28.72 -36.05 9.20
CA ILE A 120 27.43 -36.73 9.45
C ILE A 120 27.67 -38.26 9.47
N HIS A 121 27.01 -38.96 10.40
CA HIS A 121 27.11 -40.44 10.56
C HIS A 121 25.71 -41.04 10.62
N TRP A 122 25.51 -42.20 9.94
CA TRP A 122 24.24 -42.94 9.91
C TRP A 122 24.46 -44.42 9.66
N GLY A 123 23.39 -45.23 9.76
CA GLY A 123 23.45 -46.69 9.49
C GLY A 123 23.76 -47.51 10.73
N LYS A 124 23.41 -47.08 11.95
CA LYS A 124 23.55 -47.90 13.17
C LYS A 124 22.18 -48.41 13.63
N ALA A 125 21.95 -49.69 13.43
CA ALA A 125 20.74 -50.36 13.89
C ALA A 125 20.61 -50.26 15.44
N GLY A 126 19.41 -49.88 15.92
CA GLY A 126 19.08 -49.78 17.33
C GLY A 126 19.70 -48.58 18.03
N ALA A 127 20.24 -47.61 17.36
CA ALA A 127 20.68 -46.36 17.93
C ALA A 127 19.48 -45.60 18.55
N ALA A 128 19.64 -45.11 19.76
CA ALA A 128 18.62 -44.26 20.40
C ALA A 128 18.54 -42.90 19.68
N PRO A 129 17.35 -42.32 19.49
CA PRO A 129 17.22 -41.01 18.91
C PRO A 129 17.84 -39.93 19.81
N GLU A 130 18.62 -39.01 19.24
CA GLU A 130 19.30 -37.91 19.99
C GLU A 130 18.93 -36.52 19.45
N SER A 131 17.94 -36.41 18.53
CA SER A 131 17.42 -35.14 18.09
C SER A 131 16.85 -34.32 19.25
N ASN A 132 17.38 -33.09 19.48
CA ASN A 132 17.03 -32.27 20.62
C ASN A 132 17.14 -30.78 20.32
N GLY A 133 15.99 -30.10 20.11
CA GLY A 133 15.92 -28.67 19.80
C GLY A 133 16.51 -27.80 20.91
N SER A 134 16.21 -28.10 22.18
CA SER A 134 16.73 -27.33 23.31
C SER A 134 18.24 -27.47 23.54
N ALA A 135 18.88 -28.46 22.92
CA ALA A 135 20.36 -28.59 22.94
C ALA A 135 20.99 -27.78 21.79
N VAL A 136 20.26 -27.54 20.68
CA VAL A 136 20.69 -26.71 19.56
C VAL A 136 20.43 -25.23 19.86
N PHE A 137 19.22 -24.93 20.29
CA PHE A 137 18.76 -23.59 20.70
C PHE A 137 18.66 -23.57 22.23
N SER A 138 19.47 -22.78 22.90
CA SER A 138 19.52 -22.78 24.37
C SER A 138 19.83 -21.39 24.93
N ALA A 139 19.63 -21.21 26.22
CA ALA A 139 20.04 -19.99 26.90
C ALA A 139 21.58 -19.77 26.84
N ASP A 140 22.38 -20.84 26.73
CA ASP A 140 23.84 -20.72 26.65
C ASP A 140 24.31 -20.08 25.35
N ASN A 141 23.55 -20.23 24.24
CA ASN A 141 23.80 -19.51 23.01
C ASN A 141 22.81 -18.36 22.74
N GLY A 142 22.18 -17.89 23.82
CA GLY A 142 21.41 -16.66 23.86
C GLY A 142 19.97 -16.76 23.36
N PHE A 143 19.42 -17.93 23.03
CA PHE A 143 18.03 -18.08 22.67
C PHE A 143 17.12 -18.13 23.91
N VAL A 144 15.92 -17.55 23.75
CA VAL A 144 14.88 -17.53 24.76
C VAL A 144 13.65 -18.31 24.29
N SER A 145 13.29 -18.16 23.02
CA SER A 145 12.14 -18.81 22.41
C SER A 145 12.42 -19.07 20.92
N VAL A 146 12.08 -20.25 20.43
CA VAL A 146 12.24 -20.65 19.01
C VAL A 146 11.02 -21.46 18.56
N LEU A 147 10.33 -20.94 17.55
CA LEU A 147 9.19 -21.58 16.92
C LEU A 147 9.49 -21.79 15.43
N HIS A 148 9.60 -23.06 15.01
CA HIS A 148 9.80 -23.42 13.60
C HIS A 148 8.56 -23.25 12.73
N MET A 149 7.42 -22.94 13.33
CA MET A 149 6.11 -22.69 12.65
C MET A 149 5.55 -23.92 11.92
N ASP A 150 5.97 -25.10 12.35
CA ASP A 150 5.55 -26.41 11.86
C ASP A 150 4.07 -26.74 12.13
N GLU A 151 3.63 -27.91 11.67
CA GLU A 151 2.27 -28.43 11.91
C GLU A 151 1.97 -28.49 13.43
N ALA A 152 2.92 -28.99 14.22
CA ALA A 152 2.86 -28.97 15.69
C ALA A 152 3.54 -27.69 16.21
N LEU A 153 2.77 -26.65 16.48
CA LEU A 153 3.30 -25.43 17.08
C LEU A 153 3.93 -25.73 18.46
N LYS A 154 5.23 -25.47 18.55
CA LYS A 154 6.01 -25.72 19.77
C LYS A 154 7.08 -24.64 19.92
N ASP A 155 7.29 -24.16 21.13
CA ASP A 155 8.52 -23.45 21.50
C ASP A 155 9.57 -24.45 21.96
N GLU A 156 10.71 -24.50 21.29
CA GLU A 156 11.78 -25.47 21.55
C GLU A 156 12.38 -25.33 22.98
N LEU A 157 12.28 -24.13 23.55
CA LEU A 157 12.75 -23.86 24.91
C LEU A 157 11.63 -23.93 25.98
N GLY A 158 10.37 -23.99 25.53
CA GLY A 158 9.23 -24.14 26.46
C GLY A 158 8.91 -22.92 27.29
N VAL A 159 9.38 -21.71 26.88
CA VAL A 159 9.10 -20.47 27.61
C VAL A 159 7.65 -20.05 27.37
N ILE A 160 7.11 -20.33 26.20
CA ILE A 160 5.70 -20.14 25.87
C ILE A 160 5.04 -21.46 25.47
N THR A 161 3.70 -21.51 25.61
CA THR A 161 2.86 -22.55 25.04
C THR A 161 1.99 -21.90 23.98
N PRO A 162 2.41 -21.93 22.68
CA PRO A 162 1.70 -21.20 21.63
C PRO A 162 0.30 -21.78 21.42
N LYS A 163 -0.69 -20.88 21.27
CA LYS A 163 -2.08 -21.21 20.98
C LYS A 163 -2.44 -20.71 19.60
N ASP A 164 -2.70 -21.62 18.69
CA ASP A 164 -3.16 -21.33 17.35
C ASP A 164 -4.60 -20.80 17.38
N GLN A 165 -4.84 -19.68 16.72
CA GLN A 165 -6.13 -19.03 16.57
C GLN A 165 -6.65 -19.17 15.13
N GLY A 166 -6.29 -20.24 14.44
CA GLY A 166 -6.81 -20.63 13.13
C GLY A 166 -5.89 -20.29 11.96
N THR A 167 -4.57 -20.34 12.17
CA THR A 167 -3.59 -20.40 11.09
C THR A 167 -3.55 -21.80 10.49
N THR A 168 -2.97 -21.97 9.31
CA THR A 168 -2.83 -23.27 8.64
C THR A 168 -1.39 -23.51 8.22
N PRO A 169 -0.88 -24.77 8.33
CA PRO A 169 0.45 -25.07 7.83
C PRO A 169 0.50 -24.99 6.29
N GLY A 170 1.64 -24.57 5.75
CA GLY A 170 1.91 -24.47 4.34
C GLY A 170 3.41 -24.48 4.04
N PRO A 171 3.85 -24.47 2.77
CA PRO A 171 5.27 -24.45 2.44
C PRO A 171 5.96 -23.18 2.99
N GLY A 172 7.03 -23.38 3.77
CA GLY A 172 7.84 -22.31 4.37
C GLY A 172 9.11 -21.99 3.59
N MET A 173 9.91 -21.10 4.14
CA MET A 173 11.30 -20.88 3.75
C MET A 173 12.15 -22.07 4.23
N ILE A 174 11.80 -22.61 5.39
CA ILE A 174 12.41 -23.81 5.98
C ILE A 174 11.25 -24.75 6.33
N GLY A 175 11.26 -25.97 5.84
CA GLY A 175 10.21 -26.93 6.14
C GLY A 175 8.79 -26.42 5.86
N LEU A 176 8.04 -26.22 6.93
CA LEU A 176 6.69 -25.65 6.91
C LEU A 176 6.69 -24.25 7.55
N ALA A 177 5.77 -23.41 7.08
CA ALA A 177 5.41 -22.11 7.66
C ALA A 177 3.95 -22.13 8.09
N ARG A 178 3.53 -21.11 8.82
CA ARG A 178 2.11 -20.86 9.11
C ARG A 178 1.54 -19.78 8.19
N ARG A 179 0.42 -20.14 7.57
CA ARG A 179 -0.40 -19.23 6.77
C ARG A 179 -1.39 -18.50 7.68
N PHE A 180 -1.29 -17.19 7.71
CA PHE A 180 -2.17 -16.27 8.43
C PHE A 180 -3.22 -15.72 7.49
N ALA A 181 -4.49 -16.07 7.72
CA ALA A 181 -5.62 -15.42 7.10
C ALA A 181 -6.05 -14.22 7.94
N LYS A 182 -6.86 -13.33 7.35
CA LYS A 182 -7.36 -12.13 8.02
C LYS A 182 -7.99 -12.45 9.39
N GLY A 183 -7.52 -11.78 10.43
CA GLY A 183 -8.02 -11.94 11.80
C GLY A 183 -7.55 -13.21 12.51
N LYS A 184 -6.67 -14.00 11.89
CA LYS A 184 -6.03 -15.18 12.50
C LYS A 184 -4.66 -14.82 13.05
N GLY A 185 -4.20 -15.57 14.05
CA GLY A 185 -2.91 -15.33 14.71
C GLY A 185 -2.50 -16.47 15.61
N ILE A 186 -1.36 -16.32 16.25
CA ILE A 186 -0.87 -17.24 17.27
C ILE A 186 -0.60 -16.44 18.54
N SER A 187 -1.16 -16.88 19.67
CA SER A 187 -0.92 -16.28 20.97
C SER A 187 0.14 -17.07 21.73
N GLY A 188 1.20 -16.42 22.17
CA GLY A 188 2.20 -16.97 23.08
C GLY A 188 1.80 -16.89 24.55
N GLY A 189 0.74 -16.17 24.89
CA GLY A 189 0.23 -16.02 26.25
C GLY A 189 0.04 -14.57 26.70
N ASP A 190 -0.76 -14.38 27.76
CA ASP A 190 -1.03 -13.06 28.37
C ASP A 190 0.02 -12.65 29.42
N HIS A 191 0.73 -13.62 29.98
CA HIS A 191 1.70 -13.49 31.04
C HIS A 191 2.93 -14.31 30.71
N VAL A 192 3.82 -13.75 29.89
CA VAL A 192 5.08 -14.38 29.48
C VAL A 192 6.19 -13.78 30.32
N ASN A 193 6.82 -14.63 31.16
CA ASN A 193 7.99 -14.30 31.96
C ASN A 193 9.21 -14.96 31.33
N GLY A 194 10.33 -14.25 31.23
CA GLY A 194 11.58 -14.79 30.69
C GLY A 194 12.01 -14.12 29.38
N TYR A 195 11.17 -13.33 28.74
CA TYR A 195 11.57 -12.52 27.58
C TYR A 195 12.47 -11.34 28.04
N PRO A 196 13.34 -10.84 27.17
CA PRO A 196 14.14 -9.66 27.45
C PRO A 196 13.27 -8.48 27.91
N HIS A 197 13.65 -7.83 29.01
CA HIS A 197 12.89 -6.76 29.64
C HIS A 197 13.81 -5.66 30.19
N GLY A 198 13.24 -4.51 30.55
CA GLY A 198 14.02 -3.34 30.94
C GLY A 198 14.88 -2.85 29.77
N ASP A 199 16.12 -2.52 30.06
CA ASP A 199 17.15 -2.08 29.12
C ASP A 199 18.08 -3.23 28.67
N ASN A 200 17.67 -4.48 28.85
CA ASN A 200 18.48 -5.63 28.47
C ASN A 200 18.56 -5.79 26.94
N PRO A 201 19.72 -6.28 26.45
CA PRO A 201 19.86 -6.54 25.02
C PRO A 201 18.93 -7.64 24.56
N PHE A 202 18.50 -7.55 23.31
CA PHE A 202 17.70 -8.57 22.67
C PHE A 202 17.88 -8.62 21.15
N THR A 203 17.42 -9.73 20.57
CA THR A 203 17.11 -9.86 19.15
C THR A 203 15.81 -10.62 18.98
N ALA A 204 14.91 -10.09 18.14
CA ALA A 204 13.70 -10.75 17.69
C ALA A 204 13.79 -10.91 16.17
N GLU A 205 13.61 -12.13 15.65
CA GLU A 205 13.75 -12.41 14.21
C GLU A 205 12.66 -13.33 13.70
N ALA A 206 12.34 -13.22 12.39
CA ALA A 206 11.42 -14.09 11.69
C ALA A 206 11.65 -14.05 10.17
N TRP A 207 11.20 -15.09 9.48
CA TRP A 207 10.91 -15.05 8.06
C TRP A 207 9.44 -14.71 7.85
N PHE A 208 9.12 -13.89 6.85
CA PHE A 208 7.74 -13.61 6.49
C PHE A 208 7.58 -13.38 4.99
N ARG A 209 6.36 -13.65 4.50
CA ARG A 209 5.89 -13.31 3.16
C ARG A 209 4.52 -12.68 3.30
N SER A 210 4.44 -11.34 3.26
CA SER A 210 3.21 -10.60 3.53
C SER A 210 2.38 -10.36 2.27
N GLU A 211 1.06 -10.32 2.46
CA GLU A 211 0.06 -9.86 1.51
C GLU A 211 -0.65 -8.58 1.98
N SER A 212 -0.26 -8.04 3.14
CA SER A 212 -0.83 -6.83 3.73
C SER A 212 0.25 -5.89 4.24
N ALA A 213 -0.01 -4.59 4.16
CA ALA A 213 0.71 -3.55 4.88
C ALA A 213 0.01 -3.24 6.21
N ASP A 214 0.63 -2.38 7.04
CA ASP A 214 0.13 -1.98 8.36
C ASP A 214 -0.14 -3.17 9.27
N ALA A 215 0.88 -4.04 9.42
CA ALA A 215 0.78 -5.31 10.12
C ALA A 215 1.98 -5.56 11.03
N TYR A 216 1.79 -6.32 12.10
CA TYR A 216 2.87 -6.87 12.91
C TYR A 216 3.14 -8.33 12.53
N VAL A 217 4.41 -8.65 12.28
CA VAL A 217 4.88 -10.03 12.09
C VAL A 217 4.92 -10.73 13.44
N LEU A 218 5.52 -10.09 14.44
CA LEU A 218 5.53 -10.52 15.83
C LEU A 218 5.46 -9.32 16.76
N TYR A 219 4.97 -9.55 17.97
CA TYR A 219 4.81 -8.54 19.01
C TYR A 219 4.99 -9.16 20.40
N TYR A 220 5.70 -8.47 21.28
CA TYR A 220 5.61 -8.70 22.73
C TYR A 220 5.71 -7.39 23.51
N GLY A 221 4.89 -7.27 24.57
CA GLY A 221 4.75 -6.04 25.32
C GLY A 221 3.42 -5.95 26.06
N ARG A 222 3.05 -4.77 26.55
CA ARG A 222 1.77 -4.55 27.23
C ARG A 222 0.84 -3.55 26.56
N TYR A 223 1.23 -2.94 25.46
CA TYR A 223 0.36 -1.96 24.77
C TYR A 223 -1.02 -2.52 24.41
N ALA A 224 -1.06 -3.78 24.01
CA ALA A 224 -2.30 -4.46 23.63
C ALA A 224 -3.27 -4.71 24.80
N THR A 225 -2.83 -4.58 26.04
CA THR A 225 -3.67 -4.81 27.24
C THR A 225 -4.32 -3.55 27.80
N ARG A 226 -4.26 -2.41 27.11
CA ARG A 226 -4.97 -1.16 27.48
C ARG A 226 -6.50 -1.28 27.57
N LEU A 227 -7.03 -2.47 27.69
CA LEU A 227 -8.48 -2.74 27.77
C LEU A 227 -9.16 -2.11 28.99
N ASN A 228 -8.42 -1.53 29.95
CA ASN A 228 -8.97 -0.94 31.18
C ASN A 228 -8.53 0.51 31.46
N GLY A 229 -8.09 1.26 30.45
CA GLY A 229 -7.83 2.71 30.61
C GLY A 229 -6.52 3.09 31.33
N ASN A 230 -5.65 2.14 31.69
CA ASN A 230 -4.31 2.43 32.18
C ASN A 230 -3.38 2.71 31.00
N THR A 231 -2.70 3.84 31.03
CA THR A 231 -1.57 4.14 30.16
C THR A 231 -0.54 3.04 30.30
N GLY A 232 -0.19 2.36 29.18
CA GLY A 232 0.77 1.28 29.20
C GLY A 232 2.10 1.75 29.79
N ASP A 233 2.45 1.18 30.93
CA ASP A 233 3.72 1.47 31.60
C ASP A 233 4.79 0.54 31.02
N GLY A 234 5.49 0.99 29.99
CA GLY A 234 6.65 0.28 29.45
C GLY A 234 6.67 0.17 27.93
N ASN A 235 7.85 -0.07 27.41
CA ASN A 235 8.09 -0.23 26.00
C ASN A 235 7.61 -1.60 25.50
N GLU A 236 7.37 -1.68 24.23
CA GLU A 236 7.02 -2.91 23.53
C GLU A 236 8.07 -3.23 22.45
N VAL A 237 8.10 -4.47 21.99
CA VAL A 237 8.91 -4.90 20.85
C VAL A 237 7.99 -5.51 19.81
N GLY A 238 7.98 -4.94 18.61
CA GLY A 238 7.15 -5.44 17.54
C GLY A 238 7.79 -5.24 16.18
N ILE A 239 8.04 -6.30 15.44
CA ILE A 239 8.44 -6.21 14.02
C ILE A 239 7.21 -5.88 13.21
N SER A 240 7.23 -4.73 12.54
CA SER A 240 6.09 -4.18 11.82
C SER A 240 6.38 -3.93 10.34
N ILE A 241 5.33 -4.05 9.55
CA ILE A 241 5.25 -3.60 8.17
C ILE A 241 4.37 -2.35 8.18
N GLY A 242 4.94 -1.17 7.88
CA GLY A 242 4.20 0.09 7.91
C GLY A 242 3.25 0.29 6.74
N SER A 243 2.48 1.37 6.79
CA SER A 243 1.69 1.88 5.68
C SER A 243 2.08 3.35 5.43
N PRO A 244 2.69 3.69 4.27
CA PRO A 244 3.09 2.80 3.17
C PRO A 244 4.09 1.71 3.61
N PRO A 245 4.21 0.61 2.85
CA PRO A 245 5.05 -0.50 3.25
C PRO A 245 6.48 -0.08 3.55
N SER A 246 6.94 -0.36 4.75
CA SER A 246 8.31 -0.14 5.25
C SER A 246 8.54 -1.12 6.37
N LEU A 247 9.75 -1.62 6.51
CA LEU A 247 10.10 -2.50 7.63
C LEU A 247 10.61 -1.67 8.80
N GLY A 248 10.19 -2.04 9.98
CA GLY A 248 10.62 -1.37 11.19
C GLY A 248 10.31 -2.22 12.41
N TRP A 249 10.79 -1.78 13.56
CA TRP A 249 10.26 -2.27 14.81
C TRP A 249 9.84 -1.08 15.69
N ALA A 250 8.72 -1.23 16.35
CA ALA A 250 8.13 -0.20 17.18
C ALA A 250 8.46 -0.43 18.65
N SER A 251 8.61 0.65 19.38
CA SER A 251 8.55 0.65 20.84
C SER A 251 7.73 1.85 21.30
N ASP A 252 6.88 1.66 22.32
CA ASP A 252 6.17 2.77 22.97
C ASP A 252 7.15 3.40 23.96
N GLY A 253 7.80 4.51 23.56
CA GLY A 253 8.86 5.17 24.34
C GLY A 253 9.95 5.71 23.42
N PRO A 254 11.25 5.41 23.65
CA PRO A 254 12.34 5.99 22.89
C PRO A 254 12.34 5.65 21.39
N GLY A 255 11.43 4.80 20.93
CA GLY A 255 11.26 4.44 19.52
C GLY A 255 12.17 3.28 19.08
N GLY A 256 11.80 2.57 18.03
CA GLY A 256 12.60 1.54 17.38
C GLY A 256 13.44 2.06 16.23
N ALA A 257 13.91 1.15 15.37
CA ALA A 257 14.60 1.46 14.13
C ALA A 257 13.68 1.25 12.93
N ARG A 258 13.80 2.09 11.90
CA ARG A 258 13.12 1.93 10.61
C ARG A 258 14.14 1.59 9.54
N GLY A 259 13.85 0.58 8.73
CA GLY A 259 14.66 0.17 7.60
C GLY A 259 14.43 1.02 6.35
N ALA A 260 15.40 0.95 5.45
CA ALA A 260 15.33 1.54 4.11
C ALA A 260 14.60 0.63 3.10
N THR A 261 14.52 -0.67 3.37
CA THR A 261 13.88 -1.66 2.48
C THR A 261 12.37 -1.47 2.46
N ILE A 262 11.82 -1.39 1.24
CA ILE A 262 10.38 -1.41 0.99
C ILE A 262 10.00 -2.84 0.60
N PRO A 263 9.27 -3.59 1.45
CA PRO A 263 8.93 -4.98 1.16
C PRO A 263 7.92 -5.06 0.02
N ARG A 264 8.18 -5.99 -0.91
CA ARG A 264 7.22 -6.36 -1.96
C ARG A 264 6.28 -7.43 -1.43
N MET A 265 4.98 -7.24 -1.63
CA MET A 265 3.97 -8.23 -1.23
C MET A 265 4.20 -9.55 -1.97
N GLY A 266 3.98 -10.66 -1.26
CA GLY A 266 4.19 -12.01 -1.80
C GLY A 266 5.64 -12.49 -1.89
N GLN A 267 6.62 -11.69 -1.46
CA GLN A 267 8.04 -12.06 -1.42
C GLN A 267 8.49 -12.38 0.01
N TRP A 268 9.35 -13.41 0.17
CA TRP A 268 9.96 -13.77 1.44
C TRP A 268 11.05 -12.77 1.85
N TYR A 269 11.05 -12.42 3.13
CA TYR A 269 12.07 -11.60 3.80
C TYR A 269 12.46 -12.22 5.13
N HIS A 270 13.76 -12.25 5.40
CA HIS A 270 14.29 -12.43 6.75
C HIS A 270 14.39 -11.05 7.41
N VAL A 271 13.80 -10.88 8.58
CA VAL A 271 13.83 -9.62 9.32
C VAL A 271 14.27 -9.88 10.76
N ALA A 272 15.11 -9.00 11.29
CA ALA A 272 15.47 -9.03 12.70
C ALA A 272 15.52 -7.63 13.30
N ALA A 273 14.93 -7.48 14.48
CA ALA A 273 15.00 -6.31 15.32
C ALA A 273 15.98 -6.58 16.46
N SER A 274 16.98 -5.74 16.69
CA SER A 274 17.89 -5.88 17.82
C SER A 274 18.09 -4.58 18.60
N TYR A 275 18.38 -4.71 19.88
CA TYR A 275 18.65 -3.61 20.78
C TYR A 275 19.82 -3.93 21.71
N GLU A 276 20.70 -2.96 21.92
CA GLU A 276 21.75 -2.97 22.91
C GLU A 276 22.25 -1.57 23.21
N ASN A 277 22.42 -1.23 24.50
CA ASN A 277 23.06 0.00 24.98
C ASN A 277 22.50 1.28 24.35
N GLY A 278 21.17 1.40 24.24
CA GLY A 278 20.48 2.55 23.63
C GLY A 278 20.56 2.59 22.10
N MET A 279 21.01 1.53 21.45
CA MET A 279 21.06 1.43 19.99
C MET A 279 20.06 0.37 19.50
N SER A 280 19.09 0.81 18.74
CA SER A 280 18.13 -0.05 18.02
C SER A 280 18.58 -0.28 16.59
N ARG A 281 18.47 -1.50 16.09
CA ARG A 281 18.81 -1.87 14.71
C ARG A 281 17.73 -2.75 14.10
N ILE A 282 17.54 -2.60 12.80
CA ILE A 282 16.76 -3.53 11.99
C ILE A 282 17.63 -4.11 10.90
N PHE A 283 17.53 -5.43 10.73
CA PHE A 283 18.21 -6.17 9.67
C PHE A 283 17.17 -6.74 8.70
N VAL A 284 17.47 -6.66 7.42
CA VAL A 284 16.67 -7.25 6.36
C VAL A 284 17.56 -8.10 5.47
N ASN A 285 17.20 -9.37 5.28
CA ASN A 285 17.95 -10.32 4.48
C ASN A 285 19.45 -10.35 4.85
N GLY A 286 19.71 -10.42 6.16
CA GLY A 286 21.04 -10.54 6.75
C GLY A 286 21.89 -9.26 6.73
N LYS A 287 21.36 -8.12 6.30
CA LYS A 287 22.08 -6.84 6.22
C LYS A 287 21.45 -5.82 7.18
N LEU A 288 22.29 -4.97 7.77
CA LEU A 288 21.79 -3.81 8.52
C LEU A 288 21.05 -2.88 7.55
N ASP A 289 19.76 -2.67 7.82
CA ASP A 289 18.85 -1.90 6.97
C ASP A 289 18.49 -0.54 7.57
N GLY A 290 18.63 -0.40 8.88
CA GLY A 290 18.48 0.86 9.60
C GLY A 290 18.88 0.77 11.06
N GLU A 291 19.27 1.91 11.64
CA GLU A 291 19.58 2.00 13.07
C GLU A 291 19.12 3.34 13.66
N SER A 292 18.89 3.36 14.96
CA SER A 292 18.48 4.55 15.70
C SER A 292 19.11 4.55 17.09
N LYS A 293 19.71 5.68 17.47
CA LYS A 293 20.24 5.89 18.81
C LYS A 293 19.19 6.59 19.68
N HIS A 294 18.96 6.04 20.85
CA HIS A 294 17.99 6.57 21.83
C HIS A 294 18.65 7.45 22.88
N ASN A 295 17.90 8.45 23.35
CA ASN A 295 18.33 9.34 24.44
C ASN A 295 17.87 8.82 25.82
N ALA A 296 17.06 7.78 25.88
CA ALA A 296 16.55 7.13 27.08
C ALA A 296 16.69 5.62 26.98
N ALA A 297 16.87 4.95 28.11
CA ALA A 297 16.89 3.50 28.21
C ALA A 297 15.53 2.89 27.86
N MET A 298 15.53 1.70 27.28
CA MET A 298 14.31 0.90 27.10
C MET A 298 13.73 0.50 28.46
N SER A 299 12.41 0.36 28.52
CA SER A 299 11.69 -0.01 29.76
C SER A 299 10.65 -1.11 29.49
N VAL A 300 11.01 -2.13 28.70
CA VAL A 300 10.12 -3.27 28.44
C VAL A 300 9.76 -3.94 29.78
N VAL A 301 8.46 -4.12 30.02
CA VAL A 301 7.98 -4.74 31.27
C VAL A 301 8.37 -6.22 31.35
N LYS A 302 8.53 -6.73 32.56
CA LYS A 302 8.97 -8.12 32.80
C LYS A 302 7.90 -9.15 32.43
N ASP A 303 6.63 -8.79 32.64
CA ASP A 303 5.48 -9.65 32.37
C ASP A 303 4.76 -9.14 31.13
N VAL A 304 4.98 -9.77 29.97
CA VAL A 304 4.49 -9.34 28.66
C VAL A 304 3.42 -10.28 28.11
N CYS A 305 2.58 -9.78 27.19
CA CYS A 305 1.87 -10.64 26.25
C CYS A 305 2.73 -10.83 24.98
N MET A 306 2.56 -11.97 24.31
CA MET A 306 3.25 -12.30 23.07
C MET A 306 2.25 -12.74 22.01
N ASP A 307 2.34 -12.18 20.81
CA ASP A 307 1.49 -12.50 19.66
C ASP A 307 2.30 -12.58 18.36
N ILE A 308 1.92 -13.47 17.46
CA ILE A 308 2.46 -13.59 16.12
C ILE A 308 1.33 -13.34 15.13
N GLY A 309 1.56 -12.50 14.13
CA GLY A 309 0.58 -12.13 13.12
C GLY A 309 -0.43 -11.07 13.58
N GLY A 310 0.00 -10.13 14.41
CA GLY A 310 -0.81 -9.00 14.88
C GLY A 310 -0.64 -8.69 16.35
N MET A 311 -1.50 -7.82 16.88
CA MET A 311 -1.55 -7.48 18.30
C MET A 311 -2.78 -8.11 18.97
N ARG A 312 -2.70 -8.35 20.28
CA ARG A 312 -3.75 -8.95 21.13
C ARG A 312 -5.10 -8.22 21.03
N ASN A 313 -5.08 -6.90 20.89
CA ASN A 313 -6.28 -6.08 20.76
C ASN A 313 -7.01 -6.20 19.40
N GLY A 314 -6.50 -7.01 18.49
CA GLY A 314 -7.10 -7.20 17.15
C GLY A 314 -6.60 -6.24 16.08
N ASN A 315 -5.72 -5.28 16.42
CA ASN A 315 -5.14 -4.34 15.49
C ASN A 315 -3.93 -4.92 14.74
N TYR A 316 -3.57 -4.30 13.63
CA TYR A 316 -2.36 -4.60 12.84
C TYR A 316 -2.22 -6.08 12.47
N ARG A 317 -3.33 -6.68 11.99
CA ARG A 317 -3.39 -8.10 11.64
C ARG A 317 -2.62 -8.42 10.38
N PHE A 318 -1.74 -9.41 10.48
CA PHE A 318 -0.94 -9.90 9.38
C PHE A 318 -1.77 -10.85 8.49
N THR A 319 -1.53 -10.77 7.17
CA THR A 319 -2.01 -11.74 6.19
C THR A 319 -0.82 -12.18 5.34
N GLY A 320 -0.64 -13.48 5.20
CA GLY A 320 0.55 -14.03 4.54
C GLY A 320 1.13 -15.23 5.28
N ASP A 321 2.40 -15.51 5.12
CA ASP A 321 3.10 -16.62 5.74
C ASP A 321 4.19 -16.11 6.68
N ILE A 322 4.33 -16.74 7.86
CA ILE A 322 5.40 -16.48 8.82
C ILE A 322 6.09 -17.80 9.15
N ASP A 323 7.42 -17.75 9.26
CA ASP A 323 8.29 -18.88 9.50
C ASP A 323 9.43 -18.49 10.45
N GLU A 324 9.97 -19.45 11.18
CA GLU A 324 11.17 -19.30 12.01
C GLU A 324 11.17 -18.11 12.98
N VAL A 325 10.18 -18.02 13.86
CA VAL A 325 10.11 -16.95 14.86
C VAL A 325 11.05 -17.25 16.03
N ARG A 326 12.00 -16.33 16.30
CA ARG A 326 13.02 -16.53 17.34
C ARG A 326 13.21 -15.27 18.18
N ILE A 327 13.37 -15.46 19.49
CA ILE A 327 13.71 -14.41 20.45
C ILE A 327 15.03 -14.79 21.14
N SER A 328 15.97 -13.84 21.19
CA SER A 328 17.26 -13.96 21.89
C SER A 328 17.41 -12.88 22.96
N ASN A 329 18.12 -13.19 24.05
CA ASN A 329 18.49 -12.24 25.11
C ASN A 329 19.84 -11.55 24.87
N VAL A 330 20.31 -11.54 23.64
CA VAL A 330 21.53 -10.90 23.18
C VAL A 330 21.24 -10.11 21.90
N ALA A 331 21.95 -9.01 21.68
CA ALA A 331 22.00 -8.34 20.40
C ALA A 331 22.93 -9.12 19.45
N ARG A 332 22.38 -9.81 18.46
CA ARG A 332 23.16 -10.58 17.48
C ARG A 332 23.98 -9.64 16.60
N SER A 333 25.22 -10.05 16.33
CA SER A 333 26.14 -9.29 15.48
C SER A 333 25.73 -9.27 14.01
N ASN A 334 26.30 -8.34 13.24
CA ASN A 334 26.10 -8.28 11.77
C ASN A 334 26.51 -9.61 11.09
N ASP A 335 27.60 -10.22 11.57
CA ASP A 335 28.09 -11.51 11.05
C ASP A 335 27.13 -12.65 11.35
N TRP A 336 26.53 -12.67 12.56
CA TRP A 336 25.46 -13.62 12.89
C TRP A 336 24.27 -13.47 11.95
N MET A 337 23.81 -12.24 11.75
CA MET A 337 22.65 -11.97 10.88
C MET A 337 22.92 -12.35 9.42
N LYS A 338 24.13 -12.05 8.95
CA LYS A 338 24.55 -12.46 7.61
C LYS A 338 24.54 -14.00 7.48
N LEU A 339 25.11 -14.73 8.44
CA LEU A 339 25.10 -16.18 8.43
C LEU A 339 23.66 -16.74 8.53
N ALA A 340 22.80 -16.19 9.36
CA ALA A 340 21.41 -16.63 9.50
C ALA A 340 20.70 -16.58 8.14
N PHE A 341 20.79 -15.44 7.43
CA PHE A 341 20.20 -15.30 6.10
C PHE A 341 20.85 -16.25 5.06
N GLU A 342 22.20 -16.23 4.95
CA GLU A 342 22.94 -17.02 3.95
C GLU A 342 22.75 -18.52 4.12
N ASN A 343 22.49 -18.99 5.34
CA ASN A 343 22.23 -20.39 5.65
C ASN A 343 20.76 -20.81 5.46
N GLN A 344 19.82 -19.88 5.70
CA GLN A 344 18.39 -20.22 5.73
C GLN A 344 17.69 -20.02 4.38
N LYS A 345 18.15 -19.10 3.51
CA LYS A 345 17.55 -18.85 2.19
C LYS A 345 17.54 -20.11 1.31
N ASP A 346 16.65 -20.18 0.33
CA ASP A 346 16.49 -21.35 -0.55
C ASP A 346 17.81 -21.82 -1.19
N ASN A 347 18.50 -20.91 -1.85
CA ASN A 347 19.82 -21.19 -2.43
C ASN A 347 20.90 -20.86 -1.40
N GLN A 348 20.92 -21.56 -0.27
CA GLN A 348 21.87 -21.33 0.80
C GLN A 348 23.31 -21.37 0.32
N THR A 349 24.17 -20.55 0.92
CA THR A 349 25.57 -20.43 0.53
C THR A 349 26.53 -20.97 1.59
N LEU A 350 26.09 -21.08 2.87
CA LEU A 350 26.96 -21.51 3.97
C LEU A 350 27.30 -22.99 3.90
N ALA A 351 26.30 -23.87 3.95
CA ALA A 351 26.51 -25.33 3.96
C ALA A 351 26.39 -25.90 2.54
N GLY A 352 27.26 -26.80 2.17
CA GLY A 352 27.22 -27.56 0.92
C GLY A 352 26.51 -28.91 1.05
N PRO A 353 26.47 -29.71 -0.02
CA PRO A 353 25.97 -31.08 0.01
C PRO A 353 26.93 -32.01 0.75
N ILE A 354 26.51 -33.23 1.04
CA ILE A 354 27.44 -34.31 1.41
C ILE A 354 28.36 -34.53 0.22
N VAL A 355 29.66 -34.44 0.44
CA VAL A 355 30.68 -34.61 -0.59
C VAL A 355 30.57 -35.98 -1.22
N GLN A 356 30.37 -36.01 -2.53
CA GLN A 356 30.23 -37.26 -3.28
C GLN A 356 31.59 -37.85 -3.62
N PRO A 357 31.74 -39.19 -3.62
CA PRO A 357 33.01 -39.86 -3.96
C PRO A 357 33.39 -39.66 -5.42
N GLY A 358 34.69 -39.78 -5.71
CA GLY A 358 35.24 -39.62 -7.07
C GLY A 358 35.76 -38.21 -7.33
N ASN A 359 36.16 -37.97 -8.60
CA ASN A 359 36.74 -36.71 -9.06
C ASN A 359 36.19 -36.26 -10.45
N GLU A 360 35.12 -36.93 -10.90
CA GLU A 360 34.46 -36.55 -12.18
C GLU A 360 33.72 -35.22 -12.00
N PHE A 361 33.96 -34.28 -12.93
CA PHE A 361 33.18 -33.03 -13.01
C PHE A 361 32.63 -32.91 -14.43
N ALA A 362 31.37 -33.23 -14.63
CA ALA A 362 30.71 -33.32 -15.92
C ALA A 362 29.21 -32.98 -15.81
N VAL A 363 28.59 -32.66 -16.94
CA VAL A 363 27.15 -32.42 -17.05
C VAL A 363 26.60 -33.06 -18.33
N ALA A 364 25.42 -33.61 -18.25
CA ALA A 364 24.69 -34.14 -19.38
C ALA A 364 23.24 -33.70 -19.41
N PRO A 365 22.73 -33.23 -20.56
CA PRO A 365 23.42 -33.00 -21.82
C PRO A 365 24.43 -31.83 -21.73
N ALA A 366 25.50 -31.86 -22.54
CA ALA A 366 26.52 -30.80 -22.58
C ALA A 366 26.08 -29.55 -23.34
N GLN A 367 24.97 -29.63 -24.05
CA GLN A 367 24.27 -28.51 -24.70
C GLN A 367 22.79 -28.87 -24.86
N ALA A 368 21.93 -27.88 -25.05
CA ALA A 368 20.50 -28.07 -25.26
C ALA A 368 19.93 -27.18 -26.35
N LEU A 369 18.99 -27.73 -27.10
CA LEU A 369 18.03 -27.01 -27.92
C LEU A 369 16.66 -27.27 -27.30
N VAL A 370 15.99 -26.22 -26.86
CA VAL A 370 14.70 -26.32 -26.16
C VAL A 370 13.71 -25.31 -26.76
N GLU A 371 12.49 -25.72 -26.97
CA GLU A 371 11.45 -24.81 -27.40
C GLU A 371 11.01 -23.94 -26.22
N GLU A 372 10.69 -22.68 -26.47
CA GLU A 372 10.15 -21.79 -25.46
C GLU A 372 8.91 -22.38 -24.75
N GLY A 373 8.73 -22.13 -23.47
CA GLY A 373 7.69 -22.76 -22.64
C GLY A 373 7.94 -24.19 -22.25
N SER A 374 8.87 -24.90 -22.93
CA SER A 374 9.26 -26.28 -22.63
C SER A 374 10.39 -26.36 -21.60
N SER A 375 10.75 -27.58 -21.18
CA SER A 375 11.77 -27.79 -20.16
C SER A 375 12.82 -28.82 -20.60
N VAL A 376 14.04 -28.64 -20.11
CA VAL A 376 15.13 -29.60 -20.27
C VAL A 376 15.84 -29.85 -18.93
N THR A 377 16.16 -31.10 -18.62
CA THR A 377 16.84 -31.46 -17.36
C THR A 377 18.32 -31.77 -17.63
N PHE A 378 19.19 -31.16 -16.84
CA PHE A 378 20.64 -31.39 -16.83
C PHE A 378 21.02 -32.18 -15.57
N ASN A 379 21.85 -33.17 -15.74
CA ASN A 379 22.36 -34.00 -14.64
C ASN A 379 23.86 -33.77 -14.50
N ALA A 380 24.30 -33.40 -13.30
CA ALA A 380 25.68 -33.13 -12.96
C ALA A 380 26.34 -34.34 -12.26
N LYS A 381 27.62 -34.55 -12.53
CA LYS A 381 28.55 -35.31 -11.70
C LYS A 381 29.58 -34.36 -11.17
N ALA A 382 29.76 -34.32 -9.83
CA ALA A 382 30.70 -33.42 -9.20
C ALA A 382 31.32 -34.10 -7.96
N GLY A 383 32.09 -35.16 -8.20
CA GLY A 383 32.83 -35.89 -7.16
C GLY A 383 33.85 -34.98 -6.47
N GLY A 384 33.86 -34.94 -5.15
CA GLY A 384 34.73 -34.08 -4.34
C GLY A 384 34.28 -32.62 -4.22
N ALA A 385 33.14 -32.22 -4.81
CA ALA A 385 32.65 -30.86 -4.71
C ALA A 385 32.13 -30.56 -3.28
N LEU A 386 32.53 -29.41 -2.77
CA LEU A 386 32.12 -28.85 -1.45
C LEU A 386 30.84 -28.01 -1.57
N LYS A 387 30.57 -27.48 -2.79
CA LYS A 387 29.40 -26.62 -3.09
C LYS A 387 29.11 -26.64 -4.59
N LEU A 388 27.86 -26.56 -4.98
CA LEU A 388 27.39 -26.52 -6.36
C LEU A 388 26.46 -25.33 -6.57
N TYR A 389 26.60 -24.66 -7.75
CA TYR A 389 25.70 -23.62 -8.18
C TYR A 389 25.34 -23.76 -9.65
N TRP A 390 24.06 -23.76 -9.97
CA TRP A 390 23.55 -23.55 -11.30
C TRP A 390 23.29 -22.06 -11.51
N LEU A 391 23.95 -21.48 -12.52
CA LEU A 391 23.89 -20.05 -12.82
C LEU A 391 23.24 -19.85 -14.18
N THR A 392 22.30 -18.92 -14.24
CA THR A 392 21.57 -18.56 -15.45
C THR A 392 21.89 -17.14 -15.88
N GLU A 393 21.77 -16.87 -17.20
CA GLU A 393 21.93 -15.58 -17.84
C GLU A 393 20.68 -15.25 -18.67
N ALA A 394 20.53 -13.97 -19.05
CA ALA A 394 19.42 -13.54 -19.90
C ALA A 394 19.29 -14.44 -21.16
N PRO A 395 18.06 -14.74 -21.61
CA PRO A 395 16.77 -14.23 -21.20
C PRO A 395 16.17 -14.90 -19.94
N LEU A 396 16.91 -15.80 -19.29
CA LEU A 396 16.54 -16.34 -17.99
C LEU A 396 16.79 -15.32 -16.88
N GLU A 397 16.26 -15.58 -15.69
CA GLU A 397 16.59 -14.77 -14.52
C GLU A 397 18.10 -14.88 -14.25
N VAL A 398 18.78 -13.72 -14.17
CA VAL A 398 20.24 -13.69 -14.01
C VAL A 398 20.63 -13.99 -12.57
N GLY A 399 21.47 -15.01 -12.37
CA GLY A 399 22.00 -15.31 -11.06
C GLY A 399 22.04 -16.80 -10.71
N VAL A 400 21.98 -17.10 -9.41
CA VAL A 400 21.95 -18.49 -8.90
C VAL A 400 20.52 -19.03 -9.01
N ALA A 401 20.29 -19.92 -9.95
CA ALA A 401 19.00 -20.58 -10.17
C ALA A 401 18.78 -21.75 -9.20
N ALA A 402 19.86 -22.47 -8.84
CA ALA A 402 19.80 -23.54 -7.85
C ALA A 402 21.17 -23.74 -7.18
N ALA A 403 21.16 -24.21 -5.92
CA ALA A 403 22.35 -24.59 -5.18
C ALA A 403 22.23 -26.05 -4.71
N ASP A 404 23.37 -26.76 -4.71
CA ASP A 404 23.53 -28.15 -4.20
C ASP A 404 22.57 -29.17 -4.81
N GLN A 405 22.12 -28.94 -6.05
CA GLN A 405 21.34 -29.87 -6.85
C GLN A 405 22.22 -30.54 -7.92
N PHE A 406 22.19 -31.86 -8.00
CA PHE A 406 22.90 -32.63 -9.04
C PHE A 406 22.03 -32.81 -10.28
N SER A 407 20.73 -32.52 -10.19
CA SER A 407 19.80 -32.49 -11.30
C SER A 407 19.11 -31.11 -11.34
N PHE A 408 19.18 -30.42 -12.48
CA PHE A 408 18.58 -29.09 -12.66
C PHE A 408 17.66 -29.07 -13.88
N THR A 409 16.40 -28.71 -13.69
CA THR A 409 15.44 -28.58 -14.79
C THR A 409 15.29 -27.11 -15.16
N LEU A 410 15.80 -26.75 -16.33
CA LEU A 410 15.63 -25.43 -16.93
C LEU A 410 14.27 -25.37 -17.64
N LYS A 411 13.43 -24.44 -17.26
CA LYS A 411 12.22 -24.08 -18.01
C LYS A 411 12.55 -22.90 -18.93
N ALA A 412 12.43 -23.10 -20.24
CA ALA A 412 12.70 -22.05 -21.21
C ALA A 412 11.63 -20.95 -21.15
N PRO A 413 12.02 -19.67 -20.99
CA PRO A 413 11.09 -18.56 -21.03
C PRO A 413 10.54 -18.35 -22.44
N ARG A 414 9.56 -17.48 -22.56
CA ARG A 414 9.14 -16.90 -23.84
C ARG A 414 10.28 -16.06 -24.42
N VAL A 415 10.49 -16.14 -25.72
CA VAL A 415 11.49 -15.34 -26.45
C VAL A 415 10.86 -14.80 -27.72
N THR A 416 11.32 -13.64 -28.20
CA THR A 416 10.79 -12.95 -29.40
C THR A 416 11.48 -13.39 -30.69
N ALA A 417 12.57 -14.16 -30.55
CA ALA A 417 13.32 -14.80 -31.64
C ALA A 417 14.17 -15.93 -31.04
N THR A 418 14.52 -16.93 -31.83
CA THR A 418 15.44 -17.97 -31.39
C THR A 418 16.69 -17.36 -30.78
N THR A 419 16.90 -17.59 -29.49
CA THR A 419 17.91 -16.92 -28.68
C THR A 419 18.88 -17.93 -28.08
N SER A 420 20.16 -17.62 -28.12
CA SER A 420 21.19 -18.41 -27.44
C SER A 420 21.54 -17.79 -26.08
N THR A 421 21.64 -18.64 -25.08
CA THR A 421 22.08 -18.28 -23.72
C THR A 421 23.03 -19.34 -23.19
N VAL A 422 23.52 -19.13 -21.97
CA VAL A 422 24.37 -20.12 -21.32
C VAL A 422 23.83 -20.47 -19.93
N LEU A 423 23.86 -21.72 -19.61
CA LEU A 423 23.73 -22.24 -18.25
C LEU A 423 25.15 -22.59 -17.77
N ARG A 424 25.49 -22.20 -16.53
CA ARG A 424 26.78 -22.62 -15.95
C ARG A 424 26.57 -23.49 -14.74
N LEU A 425 27.30 -24.56 -14.66
CA LEU A 425 27.49 -25.32 -13.44
C LEU A 425 28.84 -24.93 -12.83
N ARG A 426 28.80 -24.19 -11.71
CA ARG A 426 29.97 -23.82 -10.91
C ARG A 426 30.06 -24.74 -9.70
N ALA A 427 31.20 -25.35 -9.47
CA ALA A 427 31.49 -26.19 -8.33
C ALA A 427 32.72 -25.66 -7.56
N VAL A 428 32.63 -25.62 -6.24
CA VAL A 428 33.73 -25.31 -5.33
C VAL A 428 34.35 -26.60 -4.87
N PHE A 429 35.64 -26.78 -5.10
CA PHE A 429 36.44 -27.96 -4.65
C PHE A 429 37.46 -27.51 -3.60
N ALA A 430 38.13 -28.46 -2.97
CA ALA A 430 39.20 -28.17 -2.00
C ALA A 430 40.35 -27.35 -2.63
N GLU A 431 40.65 -27.60 -3.91
CA GLU A 431 41.71 -26.90 -4.67
C GLU A 431 41.26 -25.59 -5.32
N GLY A 432 39.98 -25.25 -5.32
CA GLY A 432 39.41 -24.05 -5.93
C GLY A 432 38.13 -24.29 -6.71
N GLU A 433 37.70 -23.30 -7.47
CA GLU A 433 36.46 -23.37 -8.25
C GLU A 433 36.69 -23.93 -9.66
N LYS A 434 35.72 -24.68 -10.17
CA LYS A 434 35.63 -25.09 -11.56
C LYS A 434 34.23 -24.75 -12.13
N THR A 435 34.17 -24.42 -13.42
CA THR A 435 32.91 -24.07 -14.08
C THR A 435 32.79 -24.79 -15.41
N ILE A 436 31.63 -25.41 -15.65
CA ILE A 436 31.24 -25.93 -16.96
C ILE A 436 30.21 -24.95 -17.56
N THR A 437 30.49 -24.52 -18.79
CA THR A 437 29.56 -23.67 -19.56
C THR A 437 28.78 -24.56 -20.53
N ILE A 438 27.45 -24.47 -20.46
CA ILE A 438 26.51 -25.28 -21.20
C ILE A 438 25.76 -24.38 -22.16
N PRO A 439 25.99 -24.43 -23.46
CA PRO A 439 25.22 -23.70 -24.47
C PRO A 439 23.77 -24.15 -24.47
N VAL A 440 22.85 -23.19 -24.41
CA VAL A 440 21.41 -23.42 -24.49
C VAL A 440 20.85 -22.55 -25.59
N THR A 441 20.17 -23.13 -26.56
CA THR A 441 19.41 -22.42 -27.59
C THR A 441 17.93 -22.57 -27.30
N ILE A 442 17.27 -21.47 -27.04
CA ILE A 442 15.82 -21.40 -26.87
C ILE A 442 15.23 -21.06 -28.23
N ARG A 443 14.49 -22.00 -28.82
CA ARG A 443 13.85 -21.78 -30.11
C ARG A 443 12.53 -21.11 -29.93
N GLU A 444 12.36 -19.96 -30.59
CA GLU A 444 11.07 -19.31 -30.79
C GLU A 444 10.14 -20.25 -31.57
N HIS A 445 8.92 -20.42 -31.09
CA HIS A 445 7.95 -21.38 -31.66
C HIS A 445 6.50 -20.90 -31.51
N ILE A 446 6.19 -20.04 -30.56
CA ILE A 446 4.82 -19.60 -30.26
C ILE A 446 4.59 -18.21 -30.89
N PRO A 447 3.75 -18.10 -31.91
CA PRO A 447 3.58 -16.85 -32.68
C PRO A 447 3.14 -15.67 -31.79
N GLU A 448 3.74 -14.50 -32.02
CA GLU A 448 3.44 -13.27 -31.30
C GLU A 448 2.18 -12.57 -31.87
N PRO A 449 1.36 -11.95 -31.01
CA PRO A 449 0.19 -11.21 -31.46
C PRO A 449 0.57 -9.90 -32.14
N THR A 450 -0.29 -9.45 -33.06
CA THR A 450 -0.31 -8.10 -33.62
C THR A 450 -1.71 -7.52 -33.43
N VAL A 451 -1.82 -6.32 -32.90
CA VAL A 451 -3.09 -5.66 -32.65
C VAL A 451 -3.28 -4.48 -33.59
N LYS A 452 -4.53 -4.23 -34.00
CA LYS A 452 -4.98 -3.05 -34.74
C LYS A 452 -6.22 -2.46 -34.09
N VAL A 453 -6.17 -1.15 -33.81
CA VAL A 453 -7.26 -0.38 -33.20
C VAL A 453 -8.09 0.32 -34.27
N SER A 454 -9.41 0.19 -34.20
CA SER A 454 -10.37 0.92 -35.03
C SER A 454 -11.27 1.78 -34.15
N ALA A 455 -11.26 3.09 -34.33
CA ALA A 455 -12.00 4.08 -33.57
C ALA A 455 -12.62 5.15 -34.53
N PRO A 456 -13.74 5.79 -34.14
CA PRO A 456 -14.22 6.97 -34.80
C PRO A 456 -13.23 8.14 -34.63
N PRO A 457 -12.99 8.99 -35.61
CA PRO A 457 -12.01 10.08 -35.51
C PRO A 457 -12.48 11.24 -34.61
N THR A 458 -13.78 11.37 -34.41
CA THR A 458 -14.40 12.45 -33.60
C THR A 458 -15.49 11.91 -32.70
N TRP A 459 -15.71 12.58 -31.56
CA TRP A 459 -16.73 12.24 -30.61
C TRP A 459 -17.30 13.49 -29.91
N ASN A 460 -18.62 13.53 -29.69
CA ASN A 460 -19.28 14.63 -28.97
C ASN A 460 -19.16 14.51 -27.43
N GLY A 461 -18.52 13.47 -26.92
CA GLY A 461 -18.35 13.27 -25.47
C GLY A 461 -19.63 12.88 -24.72
N ARG A 462 -20.78 12.68 -25.40
CA ARG A 462 -22.06 12.36 -24.75
C ARG A 462 -22.65 11.03 -25.18
N ASP A 463 -22.67 10.74 -26.46
CA ASP A 463 -23.21 9.49 -27.00
C ASP A 463 -22.18 8.37 -26.83
N SER A 464 -22.62 7.17 -26.49
CA SER A 464 -21.71 6.03 -26.42
C SER A 464 -21.10 5.71 -27.77
N ILE A 465 -19.78 5.48 -27.80
CA ILE A 465 -19.06 5.03 -28.98
C ILE A 465 -18.25 3.75 -28.66
N THR A 466 -17.98 2.98 -29.71
CA THR A 466 -17.25 1.72 -29.60
C THR A 466 -15.90 1.82 -30.31
N VAL A 467 -14.85 1.41 -29.64
CA VAL A 467 -13.50 1.20 -30.17
C VAL A 467 -13.21 -0.29 -30.17
N LYS A 468 -12.69 -0.82 -31.28
CA LYS A 468 -12.41 -2.25 -31.42
C LYS A 468 -10.94 -2.51 -31.66
N ALA A 469 -10.44 -3.59 -31.08
CA ALA A 469 -9.13 -4.15 -31.38
C ALA A 469 -9.31 -5.44 -32.19
N SER A 470 -8.60 -5.57 -33.29
CA SER A 470 -8.46 -6.82 -34.02
C SER A 470 -7.08 -7.39 -33.81
N VAL A 471 -6.99 -8.68 -33.49
CA VAL A 471 -5.72 -9.38 -33.23
C VAL A 471 -5.47 -10.40 -34.32
N SER A 472 -4.24 -10.45 -34.81
CA SER A 472 -3.72 -11.53 -35.65
C SER A 472 -2.38 -12.01 -35.11
N LEU A 473 -1.94 -13.21 -35.45
CA LEU A 473 -0.61 -13.70 -35.11
C LEU A 473 0.36 -13.37 -36.24
N ARG A 474 1.62 -13.03 -35.91
CA ARG A 474 2.63 -12.59 -36.88
C ARG A 474 3.06 -13.69 -37.84
N GLU A 475 3.15 -14.92 -37.37
CA GLU A 475 3.85 -16.01 -38.06
C GLU A 475 2.98 -17.24 -38.36
N GLY A 476 1.66 -17.07 -38.44
CA GLY A 476 0.75 -18.15 -38.83
C GLY A 476 -0.30 -18.51 -37.77
N PRO A 477 -0.95 -19.67 -37.88
CA PRO A 477 -1.97 -20.09 -36.96
C PRO A 477 -1.37 -20.45 -35.57
N PRO A 478 -2.19 -20.45 -34.50
CA PRO A 478 -1.75 -20.90 -33.20
C PRO A 478 -1.17 -22.32 -33.26
N VAL A 479 -0.03 -22.54 -32.58
CA VAL A 479 0.54 -23.88 -32.37
C VAL A 479 0.02 -24.48 -31.07
N GLU A 480 0.18 -25.77 -30.88
CA GLU A 480 -0.20 -26.44 -29.62
C GLU A 480 0.51 -25.76 -28.43
N GLY A 481 -0.28 -25.39 -27.40
CA GLY A 481 0.23 -24.69 -26.24
C GLY A 481 0.32 -23.18 -26.34
N THR A 482 -0.10 -22.54 -27.48
CA THR A 482 -0.17 -21.07 -27.59
C THR A 482 -1.14 -20.52 -26.53
N PRO A 483 -0.66 -19.68 -25.60
CA PRO A 483 -1.52 -19.05 -24.59
C PRO A 483 -2.57 -18.15 -25.27
N PRO A 484 -3.75 -17.98 -24.65
CA PRO A 484 -4.77 -17.06 -25.17
C PRO A 484 -4.24 -15.62 -25.17
N THR A 485 -4.45 -14.89 -26.26
CA THR A 485 -4.08 -13.49 -26.34
C THR A 485 -4.95 -12.67 -25.39
N ARG A 486 -4.31 -11.91 -24.52
CA ARG A 486 -4.96 -10.93 -23.64
C ARG A 486 -4.83 -9.54 -24.24
N ILE A 487 -5.95 -8.80 -24.26
CA ILE A 487 -5.98 -7.41 -24.69
C ILE A 487 -6.18 -6.54 -23.45
N THR A 488 -5.36 -5.50 -23.31
CA THR A 488 -5.51 -4.44 -22.32
C THR A 488 -5.67 -3.10 -23.01
N TRP A 489 -6.44 -2.21 -22.39
CA TRP A 489 -6.76 -0.91 -22.94
C TRP A 489 -6.25 0.21 -22.03
N SER A 490 -5.68 1.25 -22.62
CA SER A 490 -5.40 2.51 -21.95
C SER A 490 -6.01 3.69 -22.70
N VAL A 491 -6.49 4.67 -21.94
CA VAL A 491 -7.06 5.92 -22.45
C VAL A 491 -6.29 7.07 -21.83
N ALA A 492 -5.67 7.90 -22.65
CA ALA A 492 -4.88 9.04 -22.21
C ALA A 492 -5.40 10.35 -22.84
N GLY A 493 -5.27 11.46 -22.12
CA GLY A 493 -5.60 12.80 -22.58
C GLY A 493 -6.97 13.32 -22.17
N GLY A 494 -7.66 12.69 -21.22
CA GLY A 494 -8.92 13.21 -20.70
C GLY A 494 -9.62 12.29 -19.72
N ALA A 495 -10.59 12.82 -19.00
CA ALA A 495 -11.46 12.08 -18.08
C ALA A 495 -12.63 11.46 -18.86
N VAL A 496 -12.77 10.14 -18.79
CA VAL A 496 -13.76 9.41 -19.58
C VAL A 496 -14.37 8.24 -18.81
N LEU A 497 -15.70 8.11 -18.90
CA LEU A 497 -16.42 6.94 -18.42
C LEU A 497 -16.34 5.83 -19.48
N LYS A 498 -15.79 4.67 -19.12
CA LYS A 498 -15.49 3.58 -20.05
C LYS A 498 -15.92 2.22 -19.52
N ALA A 499 -16.20 1.31 -20.46
CA ALA A 499 -16.40 -0.12 -20.16
C ALA A 499 -15.53 -0.96 -21.10
N VAL A 500 -14.92 -2.03 -20.59
CA VAL A 500 -14.03 -2.93 -21.35
C VAL A 500 -14.65 -4.32 -21.42
N ALA A 501 -14.71 -4.87 -22.63
CA ALA A 501 -15.16 -6.24 -22.86
C ALA A 501 -14.24 -6.91 -23.90
N GLY A 502 -13.12 -7.48 -23.44
CA GLY A 502 -12.16 -8.17 -24.30
C GLY A 502 -11.56 -7.25 -25.38
N ASP A 503 -11.91 -7.50 -26.63
CA ASP A 503 -11.47 -6.76 -27.81
C ASP A 503 -12.23 -5.45 -28.05
N THR A 504 -13.17 -5.13 -27.20
CA THR A 504 -14.05 -3.98 -27.36
C THR A 504 -13.94 -3.04 -26.16
N LEU A 505 -13.71 -1.75 -26.44
CA LEU A 505 -13.76 -0.66 -25.48
C LEU A 505 -14.95 0.25 -25.84
N THR A 506 -15.89 0.41 -24.92
CA THR A 506 -16.99 1.35 -25.04
C THR A 506 -16.67 2.61 -24.25
N LEU A 507 -16.70 3.77 -24.91
CA LEU A 507 -16.63 5.07 -24.26
C LEU A 507 -18.05 5.61 -24.12
N ASN A 508 -18.54 5.73 -22.89
CA ASN A 508 -19.93 6.11 -22.61
C ASN A 508 -20.10 7.62 -22.48
N ARG A 509 -19.12 8.28 -21.89
CA ARG A 509 -19.16 9.71 -21.66
C ARG A 509 -17.77 10.26 -21.37
N SER A 510 -17.48 11.47 -21.84
CA SER A 510 -16.29 12.24 -21.49
C SER A 510 -16.64 13.38 -20.53
N GLN A 511 -15.64 13.89 -19.82
CA GLN A 511 -15.66 15.14 -19.04
C GLN A 511 -14.57 16.11 -19.53
N TYR A 512 -14.12 15.93 -20.76
CA TYR A 512 -12.98 16.60 -21.36
C TYR A 512 -13.30 17.03 -22.81
N THR A 513 -12.78 18.16 -23.24
CA THR A 513 -12.75 18.57 -24.63
C THR A 513 -11.30 18.61 -25.09
N GLY A 514 -10.94 17.84 -26.12
CA GLY A 514 -9.57 17.73 -26.62
C GLY A 514 -9.30 16.39 -27.28
N LYS A 515 -8.02 15.96 -27.32
CA LYS A 515 -7.61 14.69 -27.91
C LYS A 515 -7.59 13.57 -26.90
N LEU A 516 -8.30 12.48 -27.17
CA LEU A 516 -8.11 11.21 -26.51
C LEU A 516 -7.18 10.34 -27.33
N ARG A 517 -6.24 9.68 -26.67
CA ARG A 517 -5.40 8.64 -27.25
C ARG A 517 -5.81 7.30 -26.64
N ILE A 518 -6.28 6.40 -27.49
CA ILE A 518 -6.74 5.06 -27.10
C ILE A 518 -5.69 4.08 -27.57
N THR A 519 -5.09 3.33 -26.66
CA THR A 519 -4.10 2.31 -26.97
C THR A 519 -4.62 0.93 -26.56
N ALA A 520 -4.59 -0.02 -27.46
CA ALA A 520 -4.76 -1.44 -27.15
C ALA A 520 -3.39 -2.11 -27.16
N THR A 521 -3.13 -2.92 -26.15
CA THR A 521 -1.95 -3.78 -26.05
C THR A 521 -2.39 -5.23 -26.04
N ALA A 522 -1.82 -6.03 -26.95
CA ALA A 522 -2.10 -7.46 -27.06
C ALA A 522 -0.84 -8.27 -26.71
N GLY A 523 -0.98 -9.22 -25.80
CA GLY A 523 0.09 -10.11 -25.37
C GLY A 523 -0.40 -11.53 -25.11
N ASN A 524 0.44 -12.52 -25.35
CA ASN A 524 0.22 -13.92 -25.06
C ASN A 524 1.34 -14.55 -24.19
N GLY A 525 2.06 -13.66 -23.46
CA GLY A 525 3.18 -14.02 -22.58
C GLY A 525 4.55 -13.90 -23.23
N GLY A 526 4.62 -13.56 -24.54
CA GLY A 526 5.84 -13.18 -25.27
C GLY A 526 5.90 -11.68 -25.52
N ASP A 527 6.31 -11.29 -26.73
CA ASP A 527 6.39 -9.89 -27.12
C ASP A 527 4.99 -9.28 -27.23
N GLU A 528 4.79 -8.13 -26.61
CA GLU A 528 3.52 -7.41 -26.69
C GLU A 528 3.50 -6.55 -27.94
N SER A 529 2.34 -6.47 -28.59
CA SER A 529 2.10 -5.48 -29.64
C SER A 529 1.10 -4.44 -29.13
N HIS A 530 1.27 -3.20 -29.61
CA HIS A 530 0.35 -2.12 -29.31
C HIS A 530 0.01 -1.35 -30.58
N ASP A 531 -1.21 -0.82 -30.61
CA ASP A 531 -1.67 0.11 -31.63
C ASP A 531 -2.51 1.21 -30.98
N THR A 532 -2.49 2.40 -31.57
CA THR A 532 -3.08 3.59 -30.97
C THR A 532 -3.96 4.32 -31.97
N ALA A 533 -5.18 4.69 -31.54
CA ALA A 533 -6.06 5.60 -32.26
C ALA A 533 -6.22 6.91 -31.50
N GLU A 534 -6.35 8.03 -32.21
CA GLU A 534 -6.71 9.34 -31.67
C GLU A 534 -8.17 9.67 -31.97
N ILE A 535 -8.89 10.19 -30.98
CA ILE A 535 -10.27 10.68 -31.10
C ILE A 535 -10.28 12.13 -30.65
N ILE A 536 -10.80 13.02 -31.51
CA ILE A 536 -11.05 14.42 -31.13
C ILE A 536 -12.40 14.50 -30.44
N VAL A 537 -12.39 14.86 -29.18
CA VAL A 537 -13.60 15.07 -28.37
C VAL A 537 -13.98 16.56 -28.43
N THR A 538 -15.23 16.84 -28.71
CA THR A 538 -15.80 18.20 -28.64
C THR A 538 -17.11 18.12 -27.88
N GLU A 539 -17.04 18.35 -26.56
CA GLU A 539 -18.21 18.31 -25.70
C GLU A 539 -19.14 19.50 -25.92
N PRO A 540 -20.47 19.31 -25.90
CA PRO A 540 -21.42 20.40 -25.83
C PRO A 540 -21.20 21.26 -24.57
N ALA A 541 -21.42 22.56 -24.67
CA ALA A 541 -21.24 23.51 -23.57
C ALA A 541 -22.19 23.26 -22.40
N THR A 542 -23.33 22.61 -22.61
CA THR A 542 -24.34 22.32 -21.61
C THR A 542 -24.63 20.82 -21.58
N ASP A 543 -24.90 20.33 -20.35
CA ASP A 543 -25.23 18.95 -20.05
C ASP A 543 -26.68 18.90 -19.57
N PRO A 544 -27.58 18.15 -20.25
CA PRO A 544 -28.98 18.06 -19.84
C PRO A 544 -29.09 17.48 -18.43
N TRP A 545 -30.06 18.00 -17.67
CA TRP A 545 -30.39 17.43 -16.37
C TRP A 545 -31.03 16.05 -16.54
N VAL A 546 -30.51 15.06 -15.86
CA VAL A 546 -31.06 13.69 -15.84
C VAL A 546 -32.05 13.61 -14.70
N GLU A 547 -33.30 13.25 -14.99
CA GLU A 547 -34.34 13.09 -13.99
C GLU A 547 -34.28 11.70 -13.38
N ARG A 548 -34.42 11.63 -12.05
CA ARG A 548 -34.49 10.36 -11.30
C ARG A 548 -35.84 9.69 -11.50
N THR A 549 -35.85 8.38 -11.73
CA THR A 549 -37.09 7.59 -11.67
C THR A 549 -37.44 7.31 -10.21
N PRO A 550 -38.61 7.73 -9.72
CA PRO A 550 -39.05 7.45 -8.35
C PRO A 550 -39.42 5.97 -8.18
N ALA A 551 -39.28 5.44 -6.95
CA ALA A 551 -39.76 4.12 -6.60
C ALA A 551 -41.30 4.08 -6.62
N ALA A 552 -41.88 2.88 -6.87
CA ALA A 552 -43.35 2.67 -6.95
C ALA A 552 -44.04 2.93 -5.61
N ASP A 553 -43.32 2.88 -4.48
CA ASP A 553 -43.77 3.09 -3.11
C ASP A 553 -43.10 4.28 -2.42
N GLU A 554 -42.50 5.17 -3.21
CA GLU A 554 -41.77 6.32 -2.69
C GLU A 554 -42.69 7.32 -1.99
N GLN A 555 -42.41 7.56 -0.70
CA GLN A 555 -43.13 8.55 0.12
C GLN A 555 -42.12 9.50 0.79
N PRO A 556 -42.47 10.77 0.99
CA PRO A 556 -41.59 11.72 1.71
C PRO A 556 -41.42 11.31 3.18
N GLU A 557 -40.34 11.80 3.79
CA GLU A 557 -40.01 11.61 5.20
C GLU A 557 -39.91 12.99 5.91
N ASP A 558 -40.21 13.03 7.21
CA ASP A 558 -40.01 14.25 8.00
C ASP A 558 -38.54 14.72 7.89
N ASN A 559 -38.34 16.03 7.85
CA ASN A 559 -37.05 16.70 7.69
C ASN A 559 -36.34 16.45 6.33
N GLN A 560 -37.00 15.83 5.35
CA GLN A 560 -36.36 15.52 4.05
C GLN A 560 -35.93 16.79 3.31
N PHE A 561 -34.73 16.68 2.70
CA PHE A 561 -34.21 17.69 1.78
C PHE A 561 -34.47 17.28 0.33
N TYR A 562 -34.92 18.22 -0.47
CA TYR A 562 -35.13 18.07 -1.92
C TYR A 562 -34.10 18.92 -2.66
N ALA A 563 -33.31 18.29 -3.52
CA ALA A 563 -32.37 19.01 -4.37
C ALA A 563 -33.13 19.71 -5.52
N ARG A 564 -32.82 20.97 -5.79
CA ARG A 564 -33.34 21.67 -6.97
C ARG A 564 -32.64 21.22 -8.25
N ASP A 565 -33.42 21.12 -9.32
CA ASP A 565 -32.97 20.87 -10.69
C ASP A 565 -32.46 22.16 -11.39
N ASP A 566 -32.21 22.07 -12.69
CA ASP A 566 -31.80 23.22 -13.51
C ASP A 566 -32.89 24.27 -13.74
N ARG A 567 -34.16 23.92 -13.54
CA ARG A 567 -35.29 24.84 -13.57
C ARG A 567 -35.44 25.56 -12.25
N GLY A 568 -34.61 25.20 -11.25
CA GLY A 568 -34.67 25.76 -9.91
C GLY A 568 -35.77 25.18 -9.05
N GLU A 569 -36.20 23.92 -9.27
CA GLU A 569 -37.30 23.28 -8.55
C GLU A 569 -36.91 21.90 -8.01
N GLY A 570 -37.26 21.58 -6.78
CA GLY A 570 -37.22 20.22 -6.24
C GLY A 570 -38.47 19.44 -6.61
N THR A 571 -38.38 18.13 -6.79
CA THR A 571 -39.53 17.27 -7.11
C THR A 571 -39.83 16.35 -5.96
N LEU A 572 -41.04 16.47 -5.42
CA LEU A 572 -41.56 15.57 -4.40
C LEU A 572 -42.49 14.55 -5.03
N HIS A 573 -42.26 13.27 -4.81
CA HIS A 573 -43.10 12.17 -5.21
C HIS A 573 -43.78 11.58 -4.00
N TYR A 574 -45.07 11.18 -4.19
CA TYR A 574 -45.84 10.46 -3.19
C TYR A 574 -46.56 9.29 -3.87
N ASN A 575 -45.93 8.15 -3.91
CA ASN A 575 -46.35 6.95 -4.62
C ASN A 575 -46.74 5.85 -3.62
N GLY A 576 -47.61 4.97 -4.05
CA GLY A 576 -47.99 3.82 -3.22
C GLY A 576 -49.20 3.06 -3.74
N LYS A 577 -49.76 2.24 -2.86
CA LYS A 577 -50.97 1.46 -3.08
C LYS A 577 -51.91 1.62 -1.90
N LEU A 578 -53.19 1.87 -2.16
CA LEU A 578 -54.21 1.93 -1.12
C LEU A 578 -54.56 0.53 -0.62
N ASP A 579 -54.72 0.39 0.70
CA ASP A 579 -55.26 -0.83 1.31
C ASP A 579 -56.78 -0.94 1.20
N GLN A 580 -57.45 0.21 1.06
CA GLN A 580 -58.92 0.29 0.90
C GLN A 580 -59.25 1.14 -0.34
N PRO A 581 -60.33 0.77 -1.09
CA PRO A 581 -60.75 1.56 -2.25
C PRO A 581 -61.15 3.00 -1.84
N ALA A 582 -60.80 3.97 -2.68
CA ALA A 582 -61.26 5.34 -2.56
C ALA A 582 -61.57 5.92 -3.93
N ASN A 583 -62.42 6.95 -4.00
CA ASN A 583 -62.76 7.62 -5.26
C ASN A 583 -61.57 8.34 -5.83
N SER A 584 -60.77 8.98 -4.97
CA SER A 584 -59.53 9.67 -5.34
C SER A 584 -58.57 9.71 -4.16
N VAL A 585 -57.26 9.92 -4.46
CA VAL A 585 -56.25 10.33 -3.51
C VAL A 585 -55.92 11.80 -3.73
N PHE A 586 -55.46 12.49 -2.69
CA PHE A 586 -54.97 13.86 -2.79
C PHE A 586 -53.64 14.01 -2.07
N LEU A 587 -52.86 14.97 -2.57
CA LEU A 587 -51.63 15.48 -1.93
C LEU A 587 -51.74 17.00 -1.86
N LYS A 588 -51.88 17.55 -0.67
CA LYS A 588 -51.84 19.01 -0.39
C LYS A 588 -50.43 19.42 -0.01
N LEU A 589 -49.91 20.44 -0.66
CA LEU A 589 -48.61 21.06 -0.35
C LEU A 589 -48.84 22.40 0.31
N TYR A 590 -48.20 22.59 1.47
CA TYR A 590 -48.21 23.84 2.24
C TYR A 590 -46.78 24.41 2.29
N ALA A 591 -46.70 25.76 2.27
CA ALA A 591 -45.44 26.51 2.49
C ALA A 591 -45.69 27.51 3.63
N ASP A 592 -44.88 27.40 4.70
CA ASP A 592 -45.03 28.19 5.94
C ASP A 592 -46.51 28.18 6.41
N ASP A 593 -47.10 26.99 6.46
CA ASP A 593 -48.48 26.66 6.84
C ASP A 593 -49.58 27.22 5.88
N LYS A 594 -49.21 27.82 4.78
CA LYS A 594 -50.15 28.28 3.76
C LYS A 594 -50.28 27.23 2.65
N LEU A 595 -51.50 26.80 2.35
CA LEU A 595 -51.78 25.91 1.23
C LEU A 595 -51.36 26.52 -0.10
N LEU A 596 -50.47 25.83 -0.81
CA LEU A 596 -50.01 26.25 -2.15
C LEU A 596 -50.75 25.55 -3.26
N THR A 597 -50.91 24.24 -3.17
CA THR A 597 -51.51 23.43 -4.22
C THR A 597 -52.10 22.15 -3.66
N THR A 598 -53.09 21.59 -4.41
CA THR A 598 -53.66 20.29 -4.18
C THR A 598 -53.56 19.51 -5.48
N VAL A 599 -52.90 18.34 -5.45
CA VAL A 599 -52.85 17.38 -6.57
C VAL A 599 -53.82 16.25 -6.23
N THR A 600 -54.69 15.90 -7.16
CA THR A 600 -55.66 14.76 -6.97
C THR A 600 -55.50 13.75 -8.11
N GLN A 601 -55.67 12.49 -7.80
CA GLN A 601 -55.62 11.38 -8.77
C GLN A 601 -56.64 10.32 -8.42
N LYS A 602 -57.31 9.74 -9.44
CA LYS A 602 -58.04 8.50 -9.27
C LYS A 602 -57.03 7.37 -9.20
N PRO A 603 -57.03 6.52 -8.17
CA PRO A 603 -56.18 5.33 -8.13
C PRO A 603 -56.45 4.41 -9.30
N ALA A 604 -55.48 3.63 -9.72
CA ALA A 604 -55.65 2.54 -10.67
C ALA A 604 -56.55 1.45 -10.10
N ASP A 605 -57.09 0.54 -10.93
CA ASP A 605 -57.99 -0.55 -10.48
C ASP A 605 -57.36 -1.47 -9.41
N ASP A 606 -56.04 -1.56 -9.39
CA ASP A 606 -55.29 -2.31 -8.36
C ASP A 606 -54.95 -1.48 -7.10
N GLY A 607 -55.44 -0.25 -7.02
CA GLY A 607 -55.26 0.67 -5.90
C GLY A 607 -53.99 1.51 -5.94
N ARG A 608 -53.15 1.43 -7.00
CA ARG A 608 -51.88 2.19 -7.13
C ARG A 608 -52.16 3.66 -7.47
N TYR A 609 -51.29 4.51 -6.96
CA TYR A 609 -51.28 5.95 -7.23
C TYR A 609 -49.84 6.48 -7.29
N ALA A 610 -49.64 7.60 -8.03
CA ALA A 610 -48.37 8.29 -8.14
C ALA A 610 -48.62 9.80 -8.22
N LEU A 611 -48.42 10.50 -7.14
CA LEU A 611 -48.63 11.94 -7.03
C LEU A 611 -47.29 12.67 -7.05
N THR A 612 -47.22 13.78 -7.72
CA THR A 612 -46.00 14.59 -7.84
C THR A 612 -46.28 16.07 -7.66
N THR A 613 -45.46 16.78 -6.92
CA THR A 613 -45.54 18.25 -6.75
C THR A 613 -44.15 18.87 -6.76
N LYS A 614 -44.06 20.17 -7.02
CA LYS A 614 -42.80 20.91 -7.13
C LYS A 614 -42.61 21.78 -5.88
N LEU A 615 -41.35 21.86 -5.43
CA LEU A 615 -40.90 22.69 -4.32
C LEU A 615 -39.95 23.76 -4.87
N LYS A 616 -40.12 25.02 -4.46
CA LYS A 616 -39.19 26.10 -4.80
C LYS A 616 -38.07 26.18 -3.75
N PRO A 617 -36.81 26.43 -4.17
CA PRO A 617 -35.73 26.69 -3.21
C PRO A 617 -35.98 28.03 -2.48
N GLY A 618 -35.56 28.07 -1.22
CA GLY A 618 -35.70 29.26 -0.37
C GLY A 618 -35.81 28.88 1.09
N LEU A 619 -35.75 29.84 1.98
CA LEU A 619 -36.00 29.61 3.40
C LEU A 619 -37.50 29.46 3.65
N ILE A 620 -38.06 28.36 3.14
CA ILE A 620 -39.46 27.98 3.17
C ILE A 620 -39.57 26.59 3.82
N LYS A 621 -40.41 26.49 4.85
CA LYS A 621 -40.75 25.20 5.45
C LYS A 621 -41.99 24.63 4.77
N TYR A 622 -41.79 23.45 4.10
CA TYR A 622 -42.92 22.76 3.49
C TYR A 622 -43.43 21.65 4.41
N HIS A 623 -44.76 21.39 4.35
CA HIS A 623 -45.36 20.15 4.77
C HIS A 623 -46.35 19.66 3.73
N VAL A 624 -46.63 18.38 3.73
CA VAL A 624 -47.62 17.75 2.85
C VAL A 624 -48.62 16.96 3.66
N GLU A 625 -49.90 17.01 3.23
CA GLU A 625 -50.94 16.13 3.70
C GLU A 625 -51.35 15.18 2.56
N PHE A 626 -51.26 13.89 2.78
CA PHE A 626 -51.74 12.85 1.86
C PHE A 626 -53.04 12.25 2.44
N GLY A 627 -53.99 12.03 1.59
CA GLY A 627 -55.30 11.45 2.02
C GLY A 627 -56.11 10.93 0.86
N THR A 628 -57.32 10.50 1.24
CA THR A 628 -58.35 9.93 0.33
C THR A 628 -59.58 10.78 0.26
N ILE A 629 -60.29 10.73 -0.86
CA ILE A 629 -61.63 11.30 -1.03
C ILE A 629 -62.56 10.14 -1.33
N SER A 630 -63.57 9.96 -0.49
CA SER A 630 -64.65 8.97 -0.66
C SER A 630 -65.97 9.69 -0.40
N ASP A 631 -66.93 9.56 -1.33
CA ASP A 631 -68.26 10.18 -1.28
C ASP A 631 -68.20 11.68 -1.01
N GLY A 632 -67.23 12.38 -1.63
CA GLY A 632 -66.99 13.83 -1.51
C GLY A 632 -66.38 14.26 -0.17
N ARG A 633 -66.00 13.34 0.73
CA ARG A 633 -65.36 13.63 2.00
C ARG A 633 -63.86 13.34 1.96
N GLU A 634 -63.08 14.34 2.35
CA GLU A 634 -61.61 14.19 2.50
C GLU A 634 -61.26 13.55 3.84
N THR A 635 -60.29 12.64 3.82
CA THR A 635 -59.67 12.05 5.02
C THR A 635 -58.17 12.10 4.87
N VAL A 636 -57.47 12.86 5.76
CA VAL A 636 -56.01 12.91 5.82
C VAL A 636 -55.50 11.61 6.44
N LEU A 637 -54.65 10.89 5.75
CA LEU A 637 -54.03 9.63 6.20
C LEU A 637 -52.62 9.86 6.79
N ARG A 638 -51.85 10.82 6.23
CA ARG A 638 -50.50 11.10 6.68
C ARG A 638 -50.13 12.57 6.44
N THR A 639 -49.43 13.17 7.42
CA THR A 639 -48.80 14.45 7.30
C THR A 639 -47.30 14.24 7.41
N VAL A 640 -46.50 14.90 6.54
CA VAL A 640 -45.05 14.89 6.56
C VAL A 640 -44.58 16.36 6.60
N SER A 641 -43.70 16.65 7.54
CA SER A 641 -43.38 18.04 7.91
C SER A 641 -41.88 18.38 7.79
N ASN A 642 -41.59 19.69 7.85
CA ASN A 642 -40.25 20.26 7.87
C ASN A 642 -39.41 19.87 6.64
N LEU A 643 -40.06 19.81 5.46
CA LEU A 643 -39.42 19.61 4.18
C LEU A 643 -38.79 20.90 3.69
N ILE A 644 -37.62 20.84 3.06
CA ILE A 644 -36.92 21.98 2.48
C ILE A 644 -36.37 21.67 1.11
N CYS A 645 -36.12 22.72 0.29
CA CYS A 645 -35.58 22.58 -1.06
C CYS A 645 -34.37 23.50 -1.26
N GLY A 646 -33.28 22.96 -1.84
CA GLY A 646 -32.05 23.71 -2.05
C GLY A 646 -30.98 22.96 -2.86
N ASP A 647 -29.70 23.21 -2.58
CA ASP A 647 -28.57 22.61 -3.28
C ASP A 647 -27.89 21.51 -2.47
N ALA A 648 -27.53 20.41 -3.13
CA ALA A 648 -26.87 19.28 -2.50
C ALA A 648 -25.44 19.10 -3.05
N TYR A 649 -24.50 18.84 -2.13
CA TYR A 649 -23.08 18.64 -2.39
C TYR A 649 -22.54 17.41 -1.64
N ILE A 650 -21.42 16.88 -2.12
CA ILE A 650 -20.63 15.85 -1.44
C ILE A 650 -19.30 16.48 -1.03
N ILE A 651 -18.81 16.13 0.16
CA ILE A 651 -17.42 16.29 0.58
C ILE A 651 -16.83 14.90 0.69
N ASP A 652 -15.67 14.66 0.06
CA ASP A 652 -14.94 13.42 0.19
C ASP A 652 -13.42 13.69 0.24
N GLY A 653 -12.64 12.68 0.67
CA GLY A 653 -11.21 12.81 0.88
C GLY A 653 -10.75 12.25 2.22
N GLN A 654 -9.67 12.79 2.78
CA GLN A 654 -9.14 12.33 4.06
C GLN A 654 -9.38 13.32 5.20
N SER A 655 -8.56 13.29 6.26
CA SER A 655 -8.77 14.04 7.51
C SER A 655 -9.02 15.54 7.33
N ASN A 656 -8.37 16.21 6.36
CA ASN A 656 -8.63 17.62 6.06
C ASN A 656 -9.95 17.87 5.32
N ALA A 657 -10.53 16.86 4.67
CA ALA A 657 -11.90 16.89 4.17
C ALA A 657 -12.92 16.53 5.27
N GLU A 658 -12.58 15.60 6.15
CA GLU A 658 -13.35 15.29 7.36
C GLU A 658 -13.44 16.51 8.30
N ALA A 659 -12.35 17.26 8.44
CA ALA A 659 -12.22 18.54 9.12
C ALA A 659 -12.71 18.53 10.58
N THR A 660 -12.36 17.48 11.31
CA THR A 660 -12.66 17.31 12.75
C THR A 660 -11.57 17.92 13.58
N GLY A 661 -11.05 18.98 13.50
CA GLY A 661 -9.94 19.69 14.18
C GLY A 661 -9.21 18.93 15.32
N PRO A 662 -7.95 19.22 15.57
CA PRO A 662 -7.11 18.44 16.50
C PRO A 662 -7.52 18.53 17.98
N ASN A 663 -8.42 19.43 18.38
CA ASN A 663 -8.73 19.73 19.75
C ASN A 663 -10.17 19.45 20.18
N ASN A 664 -10.86 18.49 19.55
CA ASN A 664 -12.21 18.10 19.96
C ASN A 664 -13.08 19.32 20.32
N GLY A 665 -13.15 20.30 19.42
CA GLY A 665 -14.08 21.42 19.56
C GLY A 665 -15.47 20.88 19.86
N PRO A 666 -16.39 21.67 20.37
CA PRO A 666 -17.72 21.18 20.74
C PRO A 666 -18.31 20.40 19.58
N ALA A 667 -18.74 19.15 19.85
CA ALA A 667 -19.25 18.21 18.86
C ALA A 667 -20.44 18.78 18.06
N LEU A 668 -21.11 19.75 18.63
CA LEU A 668 -22.27 20.41 18.03
C LEU A 668 -22.00 21.90 17.96
N ASP A 669 -22.27 22.52 16.83
CA ASP A 669 -22.40 23.95 16.73
C ASP A 669 -23.58 24.43 17.59
N PRO A 670 -23.48 25.59 18.24
CA PRO A 670 -24.63 26.20 18.84
C PRO A 670 -25.77 26.32 17.82
N GLU A 671 -26.98 25.96 18.19
CA GLU A 671 -28.14 26.18 17.33
C GLU A 671 -28.27 27.66 16.99
N THR A 672 -28.32 27.92 15.69
CA THR A 672 -28.57 29.25 15.14
C THR A 672 -29.85 29.22 14.29
N PRO A 673 -30.46 30.38 14.00
CA PRO A 673 -31.60 30.40 13.08
C PRO A 673 -31.33 29.78 11.71
N LEU A 674 -30.05 29.66 11.31
CA LEU A 674 -29.65 29.04 10.04
C LEU A 674 -29.48 27.52 10.12
N SER A 675 -29.31 26.95 11.32
CA SER A 675 -29.05 25.50 11.47
C SER A 675 -30.15 24.63 10.87
N SER A 676 -31.41 25.10 10.92
CA SER A 676 -32.53 24.35 10.34
C SER A 676 -32.59 24.34 8.82
N TRP A 677 -31.67 25.05 8.13
CA TRP A 677 -31.57 25.16 6.67
C TRP A 677 -30.35 24.45 6.13
N ILE A 678 -29.55 23.82 7.02
CA ILE A 678 -28.37 23.02 6.64
C ILE A 678 -28.68 21.58 7.01
N ARG A 679 -28.79 20.69 6.01
CA ARG A 679 -29.16 19.29 6.19
C ARG A 679 -27.99 18.36 5.86
N SER A 680 -28.03 17.21 6.49
CA SER A 680 -27.28 16.03 6.08
C SER A 680 -28.16 14.77 6.26
N TYR A 681 -27.76 13.68 5.65
CA TYR A 681 -28.40 12.38 5.82
C TYR A 681 -27.47 11.46 6.62
N GLY A 682 -27.89 11.01 7.79
CA GLY A 682 -27.07 10.16 8.65
C GLY A 682 -27.46 10.24 10.12
N ASN A 683 -26.61 9.74 11.00
CA ASN A 683 -26.81 9.75 12.46
C ASN A 683 -26.31 11.06 13.09
N GLN A 684 -27.06 11.64 14.01
CA GLN A 684 -26.66 12.85 14.76
C GLN A 684 -25.89 12.50 16.03
N HIS A 685 -26.37 11.48 16.78
CA HIS A 685 -25.89 11.11 18.10
C HIS A 685 -25.81 9.59 18.26
N GLU A 686 -25.02 9.17 19.24
CA GLU A 686 -24.97 7.77 19.68
C GLU A 686 -26.38 7.29 20.08
N GLY A 687 -26.81 6.14 19.55
CA GLY A 687 -28.16 5.59 19.81
C GLY A 687 -29.30 6.19 18.98
N SER A 688 -29.05 7.17 18.11
CA SER A 688 -30.05 7.64 17.16
C SER A 688 -30.34 6.59 16.06
N VAL A 689 -31.54 6.65 15.45
CA VAL A 689 -31.96 5.76 14.37
C VAL A 689 -30.93 5.81 13.25
N ARG A 690 -30.45 4.64 12.81
CA ARG A 690 -29.48 4.49 11.73
C ARG A 690 -30.07 5.03 10.43
N GLY A 691 -29.47 6.13 9.94
CA GLY A 691 -29.81 6.75 8.67
C GLY A 691 -31.13 7.51 8.72
N GLY A 692 -31.09 8.80 8.54
CA GLY A 692 -32.27 9.67 8.49
C GLY A 692 -31.90 11.11 8.16
N TRP A 693 -32.90 11.91 7.84
CA TRP A 693 -32.76 13.34 7.60
C TRP A 693 -32.63 14.11 8.90
N THR A 694 -31.58 14.92 9.01
CA THR A 694 -31.33 15.72 10.21
C THR A 694 -30.62 17.04 9.85
N ASN A 695 -30.60 17.98 10.80
CA ASN A 695 -29.70 19.13 10.72
C ASN A 695 -28.25 18.64 10.72
N ALA A 696 -27.41 19.20 9.86
CA ALA A 696 -26.01 18.87 9.81
C ALA A 696 -25.29 19.25 11.11
N VAL A 697 -24.28 18.50 11.48
CA VAL A 697 -23.39 18.79 12.61
C VAL A 697 -21.97 19.05 12.11
N ARG A 698 -21.20 19.85 12.84
CA ARG A 698 -19.85 20.26 12.45
C ARG A 698 -18.85 19.09 12.56
N THR A 699 -18.80 18.43 13.70
CA THR A 699 -17.85 17.37 14.00
C THR A 699 -18.55 16.14 14.55
N ARG A 700 -17.96 14.98 14.37
CA ARG A 700 -18.47 13.74 14.93
C ARG A 700 -18.18 13.64 16.43
N ILE A 701 -19.02 12.90 17.12
CA ILE A 701 -18.76 12.44 18.48
C ILE A 701 -17.91 11.17 18.38
N TRP A 702 -16.76 11.15 19.06
CA TRP A 702 -15.88 9.96 19.11
C TRP A 702 -16.64 8.73 19.60
N GLY A 703 -16.41 7.58 18.95
CA GLY A 703 -17.07 6.31 19.27
C GLY A 703 -18.29 5.98 18.43
N GLN A 704 -18.73 6.84 17.51
CA GLN A 704 -19.76 6.50 16.53
C GLN A 704 -19.19 5.56 15.45
N PRO A 705 -19.96 4.57 14.96
CA PRO A 705 -19.55 3.82 13.78
C PRO A 705 -19.33 4.76 12.59
N ASP A 706 -18.28 4.52 11.84
CA ASP A 706 -17.68 5.40 10.85
C ASP A 706 -18.56 5.79 9.66
N TYR A 707 -19.70 5.16 9.51
CA TYR A 707 -20.63 5.41 8.43
C TYR A 707 -21.96 5.95 8.93
N GLY A 708 -22.44 6.98 8.23
CA GLY A 708 -23.76 7.52 8.44
C GLY A 708 -23.86 8.64 9.46
N SER A 709 -22.76 9.22 9.91
CA SER A 709 -22.79 10.46 10.70
C SER A 709 -23.28 11.65 9.86
N ALA A 710 -24.12 12.51 10.43
CA ALA A 710 -24.57 13.75 9.81
C ALA A 710 -23.52 14.90 9.91
N GLN A 711 -22.27 14.57 10.24
CA GLN A 711 -21.16 15.55 10.25
C GLN A 711 -20.84 16.01 8.84
N ILE A 712 -20.51 17.28 8.69
CA ILE A 712 -20.08 17.86 7.42
C ILE A 712 -18.72 18.56 7.49
N GLY A 713 -18.06 18.51 8.64
CA GLY A 713 -16.75 19.11 8.89
C GLY A 713 -16.84 20.63 9.16
N THR A 714 -15.77 21.18 9.73
CA THR A 714 -15.71 22.60 10.10
C THR A 714 -15.86 23.50 8.87
N TRP A 715 -15.06 23.30 7.82
CA TRP A 715 -15.17 24.13 6.63
C TRP A 715 -16.46 23.86 5.82
N GLY A 716 -16.96 22.62 5.84
CA GLY A 716 -18.26 22.31 5.23
C GLY A 716 -19.40 23.07 5.89
N MET A 717 -19.38 23.21 7.23
CA MET A 717 -20.37 24.00 7.97
C MET A 717 -20.24 25.49 7.66
N VAL A 718 -19.02 26.07 7.63
CA VAL A 718 -18.79 27.46 7.29
C VAL A 718 -19.28 27.75 5.87
N LEU A 719 -18.92 26.91 4.89
CA LEU A 719 -19.39 27.05 3.52
C LEU A 719 -20.93 27.04 3.44
N ALA A 720 -21.56 26.02 4.05
CA ALA A 720 -23.01 25.88 4.03
C ALA A 720 -23.72 27.09 4.65
N ARG A 721 -23.25 27.57 5.81
CA ARG A 721 -23.79 28.78 6.47
C ARG A 721 -23.71 30.00 5.56
N ASN A 722 -22.54 30.27 5.02
CA ASN A 722 -22.31 31.44 4.17
C ASN A 722 -23.19 31.40 2.92
N LEU A 723 -23.35 30.24 2.28
CA LEU A 723 -24.24 30.09 1.13
C LEU A 723 -25.70 30.28 1.50
N VAL A 724 -26.18 29.71 2.61
CA VAL A 724 -27.55 29.89 3.09
C VAL A 724 -27.83 31.34 3.46
N GLU A 725 -26.92 31.99 4.19
CA GLU A 725 -27.06 33.37 4.61
C GLU A 725 -27.16 34.32 3.42
N LYS A 726 -26.25 34.18 2.45
CA LYS A 726 -26.13 35.09 1.32
C LYS A 726 -27.20 34.84 0.25
N HIS A 727 -27.48 33.60 -0.09
CA HIS A 727 -28.36 33.24 -1.19
C HIS A 727 -29.77 32.88 -0.78
N ARG A 728 -30.01 32.74 0.53
CA ARG A 728 -31.33 32.35 1.08
C ARG A 728 -31.82 31.01 0.51
N ILE A 729 -30.90 30.10 0.17
CA ILE A 729 -31.17 28.76 -0.36
C ILE A 729 -30.62 27.71 0.62
N PRO A 730 -31.44 26.75 1.09
CA PRO A 730 -30.98 25.65 1.92
C PRO A 730 -29.86 24.84 1.25
N VAL A 731 -28.94 24.30 2.06
CA VAL A 731 -27.82 23.50 1.61
C VAL A 731 -27.83 22.13 2.30
N CYS A 732 -27.63 21.08 1.52
CA CYS A 732 -27.36 19.75 2.02
C CYS A 732 -25.92 19.34 1.68
N ILE A 733 -25.18 18.85 2.66
CA ILE A 733 -23.84 18.28 2.46
C ILE A 733 -23.80 16.86 3.02
N ILE A 734 -23.33 15.92 2.22
CA ILE A 734 -22.99 14.57 2.67
C ILE A 734 -21.47 14.46 2.68
N ASN A 735 -20.86 14.34 3.86
CA ASN A 735 -19.42 14.16 4.01
C ASN A 735 -19.10 12.67 4.16
N SER A 736 -18.26 12.13 3.28
CA SER A 736 -17.81 10.73 3.24
C SER A 736 -16.30 10.61 3.49
N ALA A 737 -15.63 11.71 3.77
CA ALA A 737 -14.19 11.72 4.00
C ALA A 737 -13.80 10.84 5.20
N TYR A 738 -12.61 10.24 5.11
CA TYR A 738 -12.08 9.40 6.17
C TYR A 738 -10.58 9.64 6.39
N GLY A 739 -10.21 9.94 7.63
CA GLY A 739 -8.84 10.28 8.02
C GLY A 739 -7.84 9.16 7.75
N GLY A 740 -6.64 9.52 7.28
CA GLY A 740 -5.54 8.57 7.06
C GLY A 740 -5.66 7.70 5.82
N THR A 741 -6.53 8.02 4.85
CA THR A 741 -6.77 7.17 3.68
C THR A 741 -6.08 7.68 2.43
N PRO A 742 -5.34 6.82 1.70
CA PRO A 742 -4.89 7.11 0.33
C PRO A 742 -6.03 6.99 -0.68
N ILE A 743 -5.85 7.61 -1.86
CA ILE A 743 -6.90 7.72 -2.90
C ILE A 743 -7.41 6.36 -3.38
N TYR A 744 -6.59 5.30 -3.35
CA TYR A 744 -7.01 3.98 -3.79
C TYR A 744 -8.12 3.38 -2.91
N LEU A 745 -8.25 3.81 -1.64
CA LEU A 745 -9.32 3.36 -0.73
C LEU A 745 -10.68 4.03 -1.01
N HIS A 746 -10.73 4.99 -1.93
CA HIS A 746 -11.95 5.69 -2.34
C HIS A 746 -12.51 5.19 -3.68
N GLN A 747 -12.00 4.07 -4.20
CA GLN A 747 -12.43 3.55 -5.50
C GLN A 747 -13.78 2.83 -5.41
N ARG A 748 -14.53 2.83 -6.53
CA ARG A 748 -15.78 2.05 -6.65
C ARG A 748 -15.47 0.60 -7.00
N ASN A 749 -16.14 -0.34 -6.36
CA ASN A 749 -16.09 -1.74 -6.77
C ASN A 749 -16.82 -1.92 -8.13
N PRO A 750 -16.13 -2.35 -9.21
CA PRO A 750 -16.76 -2.49 -10.51
C PRO A 750 -17.86 -3.57 -10.58
N ASP A 751 -17.78 -4.59 -9.70
CA ASP A 751 -18.71 -5.72 -9.67
C ASP A 751 -19.90 -5.48 -8.72
N ASN A 752 -19.71 -4.62 -7.72
CA ASN A 752 -20.75 -4.28 -6.74
C ASN A 752 -20.57 -2.84 -6.24
N HIS A 753 -21.23 -1.88 -6.86
CA HIS A 753 -21.08 -0.45 -6.55
C HIS A 753 -21.39 -0.11 -5.06
N PHE A 754 -22.20 -0.90 -4.38
CA PHE A 754 -22.59 -0.73 -2.98
C PHE A 754 -21.74 -1.54 -2.00
N ASP A 755 -20.57 -1.98 -2.41
CA ASP A 755 -19.69 -2.79 -1.57
C ASP A 755 -19.18 -2.03 -0.35
N THR A 756 -19.63 -2.46 0.83
CA THR A 756 -19.17 -1.96 2.13
C THR A 756 -18.43 -3.04 2.93
N SER A 757 -18.08 -4.15 2.29
CA SER A 757 -17.41 -5.28 2.94
C SER A 757 -15.94 -4.97 3.28
N GLY A 758 -15.34 -5.79 4.11
CA GLY A 758 -13.94 -5.73 4.48
C GLY A 758 -13.63 -4.73 5.61
N GLU A 759 -12.36 -4.71 6.03
CA GLU A 759 -11.84 -3.77 7.02
C GLU A 759 -11.62 -2.38 6.39
N PHE A 760 -11.70 -1.34 7.21
CA PHE A 760 -11.75 0.03 6.72
C PHE A 760 -10.52 0.44 5.90
N TYR A 761 -9.34 0.25 6.46
CA TYR A 761 -8.08 0.61 5.80
C TYR A 761 -7.54 -0.43 4.82
N GLN A 762 -8.28 -1.52 4.59
CA GLN A 762 -7.84 -2.62 3.73
C GLN A 762 -8.77 -2.85 2.53
N SER A 763 -9.99 -2.34 2.60
CA SER A 763 -10.95 -2.47 1.50
C SER A 763 -10.90 -1.24 0.60
N PRO A 764 -10.50 -1.37 -0.66
CA PRO A 764 -10.43 -0.24 -1.59
C PRO A 764 -11.80 0.34 -1.96
N TYR A 765 -12.90 -0.32 -1.55
CA TYR A 765 -14.25 -0.01 -2.04
C TYR A 765 -15.21 0.50 -0.97
N LYS A 766 -14.87 0.31 0.29
CA LYS A 766 -15.79 0.51 1.41
C LYS A 766 -16.26 1.96 1.58
N ILE A 767 -15.38 2.93 1.37
CA ILE A 767 -15.70 4.37 1.48
C ILE A 767 -16.70 4.74 0.39
N TYR A 768 -16.41 4.38 -0.86
CA TYR A 768 -17.28 4.66 -1.99
C TYR A 768 -18.64 3.99 -1.85
N GLY A 769 -18.69 2.69 -1.54
CA GLY A 769 -19.95 1.95 -1.33
C GLY A 769 -20.79 2.53 -0.21
N GLY A 770 -20.16 3.00 0.88
CA GLY A 770 -20.81 3.70 1.97
C GLY A 770 -21.41 5.06 1.56
N LEU A 771 -20.65 5.84 0.79
CA LEU A 771 -21.13 7.09 0.20
C LEU A 771 -22.35 6.85 -0.69
N LEU A 772 -22.24 5.93 -1.65
CA LEU A 772 -23.32 5.63 -2.60
C LEU A 772 -24.58 5.14 -1.87
N THR A 773 -24.42 4.29 -0.86
CA THR A 773 -25.53 3.81 -0.03
C THR A 773 -26.27 4.99 0.66
N ARG A 774 -25.52 5.93 1.25
CA ARG A 774 -26.11 7.09 1.93
C ARG A 774 -26.82 8.03 0.96
N VAL A 775 -26.18 8.37 -0.16
CA VAL A 775 -26.75 9.28 -1.17
C VAL A 775 -28.00 8.66 -1.82
N THR A 776 -27.99 7.34 -2.03
CA THR A 776 -29.16 6.60 -2.55
C THR A 776 -30.31 6.58 -1.56
N ALA A 777 -30.03 6.29 -0.29
CA ALA A 777 -31.04 6.34 0.79
C ALA A 777 -31.61 7.76 0.97
N ALA A 778 -30.79 8.79 0.82
CA ALA A 778 -31.22 10.18 0.81
C ALA A 778 -32.01 10.57 -0.46
N ARG A 779 -32.06 9.73 -1.49
CA ARG A 779 -32.67 9.99 -2.81
C ARG A 779 -32.03 11.18 -3.55
N LEU A 780 -30.74 11.40 -3.30
CA LEU A 780 -29.98 12.54 -3.85
C LEU A 780 -29.05 12.14 -5.00
N THR A 781 -29.04 10.90 -5.49
CA THR A 781 -28.14 10.47 -6.58
C THR A 781 -28.19 11.41 -7.79
N HIS A 782 -29.37 11.90 -8.17
CA HIS A 782 -29.59 12.85 -9.26
C HIS A 782 -29.67 14.30 -8.79
N GLY A 783 -29.43 14.57 -7.49
CA GLY A 783 -29.52 15.91 -6.92
C GLY A 783 -28.16 16.54 -6.57
N ILE A 784 -27.08 15.76 -6.63
CA ILE A 784 -25.73 16.24 -6.31
C ILE A 784 -25.25 17.19 -7.41
N ARG A 785 -24.91 18.43 -7.02
CA ARG A 785 -24.49 19.49 -7.92
C ARG A 785 -22.97 19.63 -8.05
N GLY A 786 -22.23 19.30 -6.99
CA GLY A 786 -20.77 19.34 -6.97
C GLY A 786 -20.18 18.44 -5.90
N ILE A 787 -18.93 18.06 -6.11
CA ILE A 787 -18.14 17.25 -5.19
C ILE A 787 -16.89 18.03 -4.80
N PHE A 788 -16.63 18.12 -3.51
CA PHE A 788 -15.42 18.69 -2.93
C PHE A 788 -14.46 17.57 -2.56
N TRP A 789 -13.18 17.75 -2.91
CA TRP A 789 -12.13 16.78 -2.66
C TRP A 789 -10.91 17.42 -1.99
N HIS A 790 -10.55 16.92 -0.81
CA HIS A 790 -9.32 17.31 -0.11
C HIS A 790 -8.62 16.06 0.43
N GLN A 791 -7.65 15.57 -0.34
CA GLN A 791 -6.92 14.34 -0.05
C GLN A 791 -5.57 14.36 -0.79
N GLY A 792 -4.58 13.62 -0.30
CA GLY A 792 -3.27 13.47 -0.92
C GLY A 792 -2.15 13.30 0.11
N GLU A 793 -2.36 13.68 1.36
CA GLU A 793 -1.35 13.61 2.40
C GLU A 793 -0.86 12.17 2.63
N ASN A 794 -1.72 11.17 2.42
CA ASN A 794 -1.36 9.75 2.50
C ASN A 794 -0.76 9.18 1.21
N ASP A 795 -0.76 9.94 0.12
CA ASP A 795 -0.19 9.52 -1.18
C ASP A 795 1.17 10.13 -1.49
N GLN A 796 1.70 11.03 -0.65
CA GLN A 796 2.96 11.73 -0.91
C GLN A 796 4.22 11.01 -0.38
N GLY A 797 4.10 9.98 0.44
CA GLY A 797 5.21 9.49 1.27
C GLY A 797 6.19 8.55 0.63
N SER A 798 5.99 8.07 -0.57
CA SER A 798 6.84 7.04 -1.16
C SER A 798 7.70 7.60 -2.29
N GLY A 799 9.01 7.43 -2.17
CA GLY A 799 9.98 7.77 -3.22
C GLY A 799 9.96 6.80 -4.41
N ALA A 800 9.33 5.63 -4.27
CA ALA A 800 9.23 4.61 -5.31
C ALA A 800 7.76 4.31 -5.63
N PRO A 801 7.43 3.92 -6.87
CA PRO A 801 6.12 3.36 -7.18
C PRO A 801 5.92 2.09 -6.37
N THR A 802 5.05 2.14 -5.39
CA THR A 802 4.75 1.00 -4.53
C THR A 802 3.30 0.62 -4.69
N GLY A 803 2.98 -0.13 -5.74
CA GLY A 803 1.63 -0.61 -5.93
C GLY A 803 0.61 0.53 -6.11
N ASP A 804 -0.46 0.51 -5.32
CA ASP A 804 -1.69 1.20 -5.64
C ASP A 804 -1.79 2.65 -5.15
N TYR A 805 -0.82 3.17 -4.39
CA TYR A 805 -0.88 4.56 -3.94
C TYR A 805 0.49 5.25 -3.94
N ASN A 806 0.65 6.13 -4.90
CA ASN A 806 1.75 7.09 -5.01
C ASN A 806 1.36 8.16 -6.04
N TRP A 807 2.21 9.19 -6.15
CA TRP A 807 1.94 10.29 -7.07
C TRP A 807 1.77 9.89 -8.54
N LYS A 808 2.38 8.78 -9.00
CA LYS A 808 2.29 8.32 -10.39
C LYS A 808 0.92 7.74 -10.75
N SER A 809 0.26 7.08 -9.82
CA SER A 809 -1.08 6.51 -10.00
C SER A 809 -2.21 7.44 -9.58
N TYR A 810 -1.90 8.51 -8.84
CA TYR A 810 -2.89 9.41 -8.25
C TYR A 810 -3.88 9.99 -9.26
N GLN A 811 -3.39 10.50 -10.39
CA GLN A 811 -4.26 11.05 -11.43
C GLN A 811 -5.19 9.98 -12.04
N GLN A 812 -4.68 8.78 -12.28
CA GLN A 812 -5.49 7.69 -12.82
C GLN A 812 -6.59 7.27 -11.84
N TYR A 813 -6.27 7.12 -10.56
CA TYR A 813 -7.28 6.83 -9.53
C TYR A 813 -8.33 7.95 -9.44
N PHE A 814 -7.92 9.21 -9.56
CA PHE A 814 -8.88 10.30 -9.58
C PHE A 814 -9.79 10.26 -10.81
N VAL A 815 -9.26 9.98 -12.00
CA VAL A 815 -10.04 9.82 -13.23
C VAL A 815 -11.05 8.68 -13.10
N ASP A 816 -10.63 7.53 -12.60
CA ASP A 816 -11.51 6.36 -12.42
C ASP A 816 -12.62 6.64 -11.41
N MET A 817 -12.29 7.29 -10.29
CA MET A 817 -13.25 7.70 -9.26
C MET A 817 -14.24 8.77 -9.79
N ALA A 818 -13.76 9.76 -10.52
CA ALA A 818 -14.61 10.80 -11.10
C ALA A 818 -15.55 10.23 -12.20
N ALA A 819 -15.08 9.25 -12.96
CA ALA A 819 -15.92 8.51 -13.89
C ALA A 819 -17.04 7.74 -13.17
N ALA A 820 -16.69 7.07 -12.05
CA ALA A 820 -17.65 6.40 -11.19
C ALA A 820 -18.67 7.40 -10.57
N TRP A 821 -18.20 8.54 -10.06
CA TRP A 821 -19.08 9.59 -9.55
C TRP A 821 -20.04 10.11 -10.64
N LYS A 822 -19.56 10.27 -11.90
CA LYS A 822 -20.41 10.76 -12.98
C LYS A 822 -21.49 9.75 -13.39
N GLU A 823 -21.22 8.46 -13.25
CA GLU A 823 -22.21 7.40 -13.46
C GLU A 823 -23.25 7.38 -12.35
N ASP A 824 -22.83 7.40 -11.09
CA ASP A 824 -23.71 7.25 -9.93
C ASP A 824 -24.41 8.57 -9.54
N PHE A 825 -23.80 9.72 -9.90
CA PHE A 825 -24.32 11.08 -9.66
C PHE A 825 -24.33 11.88 -10.97
N PRO A 826 -25.23 11.56 -11.92
CA PRO A 826 -25.14 12.05 -13.31
C PRO A 826 -25.22 13.59 -13.46
N ASN A 827 -25.80 14.30 -12.49
CA ASN A 827 -25.97 15.73 -12.51
C ASN A 827 -24.85 16.52 -11.81
N VAL A 828 -23.77 15.83 -11.37
CA VAL A 828 -22.56 16.51 -10.89
C VAL A 828 -21.98 17.39 -12.01
N ARG A 829 -21.84 18.69 -11.74
CA ARG A 829 -21.38 19.70 -12.70
C ARG A 829 -19.94 20.08 -12.48
N HIS A 830 -19.47 20.15 -11.23
CA HIS A 830 -18.14 20.61 -10.87
C HIS A 830 -17.48 19.72 -9.84
N TYR A 831 -16.18 19.57 -9.98
CA TYR A 831 -15.26 19.04 -8.97
C TYR A 831 -14.46 20.19 -8.39
N TYR A 832 -14.54 20.39 -7.07
CA TYR A 832 -13.83 21.41 -6.32
C TYR A 832 -12.72 20.73 -5.53
N ILE A 833 -11.47 20.87 -6.00
CA ILE A 833 -10.35 20.20 -5.37
C ILE A 833 -9.41 21.20 -4.69
N TYR A 834 -8.71 20.72 -3.66
CA TYR A 834 -7.66 21.47 -3.00
C TYR A 834 -6.31 20.82 -3.28
N GLN A 835 -5.31 21.64 -3.65
CA GLN A 835 -3.94 21.19 -3.56
C GLN A 835 -3.57 21.15 -2.08
N ILE A 836 -3.06 19.98 -1.60
CA ILE A 836 -2.74 19.77 -0.20
C ILE A 836 -1.58 20.66 0.26
N TRP A 837 -1.44 20.82 1.58
CA TRP A 837 -0.33 21.52 2.20
C TRP A 837 0.99 20.76 1.99
N PRO A 838 2.09 21.42 1.55
CA PRO A 838 3.39 20.79 1.41
C PRO A 838 3.91 20.23 2.75
N SER A 839 4.52 19.07 2.72
CA SER A 839 5.04 18.36 3.91
C SER A 839 4.05 18.15 5.07
N GLY A 840 2.76 18.13 4.76
CA GLY A 840 1.73 17.82 5.76
C GLY A 840 1.86 16.38 6.27
N CYS A 841 1.53 16.16 7.54
CA CYS A 841 1.55 14.87 8.21
C CYS A 841 2.96 14.23 8.26
N SER A 842 3.00 12.92 8.43
CA SER A 842 4.24 12.13 8.56
C SER A 842 4.98 11.90 7.24
N MET A 843 4.44 12.36 6.13
CA MET A 843 4.84 11.97 4.79
C MET A 843 5.71 13.00 4.07
N GLY A 844 5.84 14.20 4.65
CA GLY A 844 6.41 15.33 3.99
C GLY A 844 7.91 15.29 3.71
N GLY A 845 8.37 16.17 2.83
CA GLY A 845 9.77 16.45 2.56
C GLY A 845 10.46 15.48 1.62
N THR A 846 9.74 14.60 0.95
CA THR A 846 10.27 13.70 -0.07
C THR A 846 10.04 14.26 -1.48
N PRO A 847 10.88 13.90 -2.46
CA PRO A 847 10.60 14.20 -3.87
C PRO A 847 9.22 13.71 -4.35
N ALA A 848 8.71 12.63 -3.77
CA ALA A 848 7.40 12.09 -4.11
C ALA A 848 6.25 13.00 -3.64
N GLY A 849 6.38 13.66 -2.48
CA GLY A 849 5.42 14.65 -2.00
C GLY A 849 5.29 15.84 -2.94
N ASP A 850 6.42 16.39 -3.38
CA ASP A 850 6.44 17.50 -4.34
C ASP A 850 5.84 17.10 -5.69
N MET A 851 6.10 15.85 -6.15
CA MET A 851 5.50 15.32 -7.38
C MET A 851 4.01 15.04 -7.25
N LEU A 852 3.51 14.75 -6.03
CA LEU A 852 2.07 14.66 -5.80
C LEU A 852 1.38 16.01 -5.95
N LEU A 853 1.98 17.10 -5.42
CA LEU A 853 1.47 18.45 -5.63
C LEU A 853 1.40 18.78 -7.12
N GLU A 854 2.41 18.38 -7.90
CA GLU A 854 2.40 18.52 -9.37
C GLU A 854 1.28 17.71 -10.02
N SER A 855 1.04 16.48 -9.56
CA SER A 855 -0.06 15.64 -10.06
C SER A 855 -1.43 16.28 -9.77
N GLN A 856 -1.62 16.91 -8.61
CA GLN A 856 -2.84 17.64 -8.28
C GLN A 856 -2.98 18.91 -9.12
N ARG A 857 -1.91 19.67 -9.29
CA ARG A 857 -1.90 20.92 -10.07
C ARG A 857 -2.35 20.72 -11.51
N THR A 858 -2.00 19.58 -12.11
CA THR A 858 -2.27 19.25 -13.51
C THR A 858 -3.58 18.47 -13.72
N LEU A 859 -4.29 18.07 -12.66
CA LEU A 859 -5.62 17.43 -12.79
C LEU A 859 -6.62 18.27 -13.60
N PRO A 860 -6.73 19.61 -13.44
CA PRO A 860 -7.66 20.43 -14.27
C PRO A 860 -7.39 20.38 -15.77
N ASP A 861 -6.22 19.94 -16.20
CA ASP A 861 -5.91 19.75 -17.62
C ASP A 861 -6.64 18.52 -18.21
N LEU A 862 -7.10 17.60 -17.35
CA LEU A 862 -7.86 16.41 -17.73
C LEU A 862 -9.38 16.60 -17.67
N PHE A 863 -9.87 17.65 -17.00
CA PHE A 863 -11.30 17.85 -16.75
C PHE A 863 -11.76 19.23 -17.22
N SER A 864 -12.87 19.29 -17.96
CA SER A 864 -13.49 20.55 -18.36
C SER A 864 -14.25 21.25 -17.22
N ASN A 865 -14.55 20.54 -16.14
CA ASN A 865 -15.44 20.98 -15.05
C ASN A 865 -14.78 20.94 -13.66
N MET A 866 -13.45 21.03 -13.60
CA MET A 866 -12.70 21.04 -12.34
C MET A 866 -12.24 22.44 -11.96
N ARG A 867 -12.27 22.70 -10.65
CA ARG A 867 -11.72 23.89 -9.99
C ARG A 867 -10.71 23.46 -8.95
N ILE A 868 -9.52 24.03 -8.99
CA ILE A 868 -8.48 23.77 -7.99
C ILE A 868 -8.16 25.03 -7.19
N MET A 869 -7.99 24.85 -5.88
CA MET A 869 -7.65 25.89 -4.94
C MET A 869 -6.34 25.57 -4.21
N SER A 870 -5.50 26.57 -4.01
CA SER A 870 -4.27 26.45 -3.22
C SER A 870 -4.58 26.58 -1.73
N THR A 871 -3.99 25.72 -0.92
CA THR A 871 -4.03 25.81 0.55
C THR A 871 -2.83 26.58 1.13
N LEU A 872 -1.85 26.93 0.30
CA LEU A 872 -0.56 27.54 0.73
C LEU A 872 -0.73 28.86 1.53
N GLY A 873 -1.70 29.68 1.14
CA GLY A 873 -1.95 30.99 1.79
C GLY A 873 -2.70 30.91 3.11
N ILE A 874 -3.11 29.71 3.56
CA ILE A 874 -3.89 29.54 4.77
C ILE A 874 -2.97 29.63 6.00
N ILE A 875 -3.30 30.51 6.94
CA ILE A 875 -2.54 30.68 8.16
C ILE A 875 -3.17 29.79 9.24
N SER A 876 -2.48 28.72 9.60
CA SER A 876 -2.83 27.95 10.78
C SER A 876 -2.14 28.53 12.01
N LYS A 877 -2.87 28.74 13.12
CA LYS A 877 -2.28 29.23 14.39
C LYS A 877 -1.26 28.26 15.01
N SER A 878 -1.34 27.00 14.67
CA SER A 878 -0.39 25.98 15.10
C SER A 878 0.82 25.85 14.15
N SER A 879 1.12 26.90 13.37
CA SER A 879 2.17 26.96 12.38
C SER A 879 3.52 26.48 12.92
N GLY A 880 3.95 25.33 12.45
CA GLY A 880 5.25 24.72 12.62
C GLY A 880 5.37 23.63 11.56
N ARG A 881 6.59 23.30 11.17
CA ARG A 881 6.85 22.17 10.28
C ARG A 881 6.17 20.90 10.84
N GLY A 882 5.35 20.23 10.04
CA GLY A 882 4.78 18.94 10.36
C GLY A 882 3.35 18.96 10.91
N LEU A 883 2.62 20.07 10.79
CA LEU A 883 1.19 20.08 11.12
C LEU A 883 0.37 19.37 10.06
N CYS A 884 -0.36 18.38 10.52
CA CYS A 884 -1.18 17.52 9.67
C CYS A 884 -2.52 18.17 9.33
N HIS A 885 -3.06 19.00 10.23
CA HIS A 885 -4.41 19.53 10.16
C HIS A 885 -4.42 21.04 10.39
N PHE A 886 -5.37 21.72 9.78
CA PHE A 886 -5.64 23.12 10.03
C PHE A 886 -6.35 23.30 11.38
N ASP A 887 -6.17 24.46 12.00
CA ASP A 887 -7.01 24.87 13.11
C ASP A 887 -8.39 25.37 12.61
N GLU A 888 -9.28 25.73 13.52
CA GLU A 888 -10.64 26.18 13.20
C GLU A 888 -10.63 27.38 12.24
N ALA A 889 -9.72 28.34 12.45
CA ALA A 889 -9.60 29.51 11.58
C ALA A 889 -9.05 29.15 10.20
N GLY A 890 -8.11 28.19 10.11
CA GLY A 890 -7.61 27.66 8.84
C GLY A 890 -8.70 26.93 8.05
N TYR A 891 -9.52 26.14 8.71
CA TYR A 891 -10.68 25.50 8.05
C TYR A 891 -11.73 26.52 7.59
N ALA A 892 -11.95 27.62 8.34
CA ALA A 892 -12.83 28.70 7.88
C ALA A 892 -12.28 29.35 6.60
N GLN A 893 -10.96 29.59 6.52
CA GLN A 893 -10.32 30.13 5.32
C GLN A 893 -10.43 29.19 4.12
N ILE A 894 -10.37 27.84 4.31
CA ILE A 894 -10.63 26.85 3.24
C ILE A 894 -12.01 27.08 2.63
N ALA A 895 -13.03 27.24 3.46
CA ALA A 895 -14.39 27.52 2.98
C ALA A 895 -14.48 28.87 2.25
N GLU A 896 -13.91 29.92 2.83
CA GLU A 896 -13.94 31.27 2.28
C GLU A 896 -13.24 31.40 0.93
N LEU A 897 -12.15 30.66 0.71
CA LEU A 897 -11.45 30.60 -0.57
C LEU A 897 -12.30 29.93 -1.66
N MET A 898 -12.99 28.84 -1.35
CA MET A 898 -13.76 28.09 -2.35
C MET A 898 -15.18 28.66 -2.55
N GLN A 899 -15.76 29.32 -1.57
CA GLN A 899 -17.12 29.85 -1.64
C GLN A 899 -17.37 30.72 -2.89
N PRO A 900 -16.55 31.74 -3.23
CA PRO A 900 -16.79 32.57 -4.42
C PRO A 900 -16.76 31.76 -5.73
N VAL A 901 -15.97 30.66 -5.79
CA VAL A 901 -15.92 29.76 -6.95
C VAL A 901 -17.25 28.99 -7.08
N VAL A 902 -17.74 28.45 -5.96
CA VAL A 902 -19.06 27.78 -5.90
C VAL A 902 -20.19 28.75 -6.28
N GLU A 903 -20.11 30.00 -5.82
CA GLU A 903 -21.09 31.06 -6.16
C GLU A 903 -21.07 31.41 -7.66
N GLN A 904 -19.88 31.48 -8.25
CA GLN A 904 -19.73 31.73 -9.68
C GLN A 904 -20.33 30.60 -10.51
N ASP A 905 -20.11 29.34 -10.09
CA ASP A 905 -20.59 28.18 -10.83
C ASP A 905 -22.10 27.91 -10.63
N ASN A 906 -22.68 28.20 -9.45
CA ASN A 906 -24.03 27.74 -9.09
C ASN A 906 -25.02 28.88 -8.69
N TYR A 907 -24.55 30.09 -8.42
CA TYR A 907 -25.39 31.16 -7.88
C TYR A 907 -25.33 32.50 -8.68
N GLY A 908 -24.70 32.47 -9.87
CA GLY A 908 -24.70 33.59 -10.78
C GLY A 908 -23.74 34.73 -10.42
N LEU A 909 -22.71 34.47 -9.61
CA LEU A 909 -21.63 35.43 -9.41
C LEU A 909 -20.91 35.71 -10.75
N ASP A 910 -20.44 36.93 -10.91
CA ASP A 910 -19.81 37.41 -12.14
C ASP A 910 -18.68 36.52 -12.60
N ARG A 911 -18.82 35.95 -13.80
CA ARG A 911 -17.87 35.03 -14.40
C ARG A 911 -16.61 35.71 -14.96
N THR A 912 -16.55 37.01 -14.98
CA THR A 912 -15.34 37.75 -15.43
C THR A 912 -14.29 37.82 -14.32
N ARG A 913 -14.65 37.56 -13.06
CA ARG A 913 -13.73 37.51 -11.94
C ARG A 913 -12.90 36.21 -11.95
N ILE A 914 -11.60 36.33 -11.77
CA ILE A 914 -10.68 35.19 -11.60
C ILE A 914 -10.66 34.86 -10.11
N LEU A 915 -11.18 33.70 -9.76
CA LEU A 915 -11.41 33.26 -8.37
C LEU A 915 -10.64 32.00 -8.01
N THR A 916 -9.90 31.41 -8.95
CA THR A 916 -9.07 30.22 -8.74
C THR A 916 -7.63 30.59 -8.39
N ALA A 917 -6.88 29.62 -7.86
CA ALA A 917 -5.45 29.80 -7.59
C ALA A 917 -4.66 29.92 -8.90
N PRO A 918 -3.63 30.78 -8.98
CA PRO A 918 -2.74 30.85 -10.15
C PRO A 918 -2.08 29.52 -10.43
N ASN A 919 -2.10 29.09 -11.67
CA ASN A 919 -1.53 27.82 -12.13
C ASN A 919 -0.48 28.08 -13.22
N LEU A 920 0.74 27.58 -13.01
CA LEU A 920 1.83 27.68 -14.00
C LEU A 920 1.47 26.88 -15.25
N ARG A 921 1.58 27.51 -16.46
CA ARG A 921 1.30 26.87 -17.73
C ARG A 921 2.55 26.48 -18.49
N ARG A 922 3.61 27.29 -18.39
CA ARG A 922 4.91 26.95 -18.97
C ARG A 922 6.06 27.73 -18.31
N ALA A 923 7.25 27.18 -18.44
CA ALA A 923 8.51 27.83 -18.07
C ALA A 923 9.46 27.79 -19.28
N TYR A 924 10.21 28.88 -19.53
CA TYR A 924 11.15 28.93 -20.65
C TYR A 924 12.27 29.91 -20.41
N PHE A 925 13.43 29.66 -20.97
CA PHE A 925 14.51 30.65 -21.01
C PHE A 925 14.19 31.77 -22.00
N THR A 926 14.38 33.00 -21.59
CA THR A 926 14.16 34.19 -22.45
C THR A 926 15.37 34.59 -23.24
N THR A 927 16.57 34.10 -22.82
CA THR A 927 17.86 34.42 -23.44
C THR A 927 18.60 33.15 -23.86
N ALA A 928 19.38 33.23 -24.93
CA ALA A 928 20.23 32.13 -25.38
C ALA A 928 21.37 31.78 -24.39
N LYS A 929 21.62 32.63 -23.36
CA LYS A 929 22.59 32.38 -22.31
C LYS A 929 22.01 31.55 -21.15
N ASN A 930 20.70 31.33 -21.12
CA ASN A 930 20.02 30.66 -20.00
C ASN A 930 20.25 31.33 -18.64
N ASP A 931 20.32 32.66 -18.62
CA ASP A 931 20.51 33.47 -17.41
C ASP A 931 19.22 34.19 -16.96
N GLU A 932 18.13 33.99 -17.66
CA GLU A 932 16.80 34.49 -17.34
C GLU A 932 15.70 33.46 -17.66
N VAL A 933 14.76 33.27 -16.73
CA VAL A 933 13.63 32.32 -16.86
C VAL A 933 12.31 33.05 -16.75
N ALA A 934 11.42 32.81 -17.69
CA ALA A 934 10.02 33.27 -17.63
C ALA A 934 9.09 32.14 -17.18
N LEU A 935 8.19 32.49 -16.27
CA LEU A 935 7.14 31.63 -15.71
C LEU A 935 5.79 32.20 -16.15
N GLU A 936 5.11 31.55 -17.06
CA GLU A 936 3.82 31.99 -17.60
C GLU A 936 2.67 31.26 -16.87
N PHE A 937 1.84 32.02 -16.18
CA PHE A 937 0.66 31.54 -15.44
C PHE A 937 -0.62 31.73 -16.27
N ASP A 938 -1.72 31.17 -15.79
CA ASP A 938 -3.05 31.30 -16.40
C ASP A 938 -3.75 32.64 -16.02
N GLN A 939 -3.15 33.43 -15.15
CA GLN A 939 -3.70 34.71 -14.67
C GLN A 939 -2.62 35.70 -14.27
N PRO A 940 -2.94 37.00 -14.09
CA PRO A 940 -1.99 38.01 -13.69
C PRO A 940 -1.39 37.77 -12.31
N MET A 941 -0.07 37.97 -12.20
CA MET A 941 0.73 37.68 -11.02
C MET A 941 1.30 38.93 -10.35
N ILE A 942 1.68 38.75 -9.06
CA ILE A 942 2.43 39.72 -8.27
C ILE A 942 3.79 39.10 -7.93
N TRP A 943 4.86 39.86 -8.15
CA TRP A 943 6.20 39.49 -7.68
C TRP A 943 6.55 40.20 -6.39
N LYS A 944 7.13 39.49 -5.44
CA LYS A 944 7.79 39.98 -4.23
C LYS A 944 9.14 39.30 -4.11
N ASP A 945 10.20 40.05 -3.80
CA ASP A 945 11.57 39.48 -3.77
C ASP A 945 11.75 38.30 -2.78
N GLN A 946 10.92 38.26 -1.74
CA GLN A 946 10.91 37.16 -0.78
C GLN A 946 10.54 35.81 -1.41
N CYS A 947 9.78 35.82 -2.52
CA CYS A 947 9.32 34.60 -3.22
C CYS A 947 10.48 33.81 -3.84
N LYS A 948 11.61 34.46 -4.14
CA LYS A 948 12.78 33.81 -4.75
C LYS A 948 13.34 32.67 -3.88
N ALA A 949 13.13 32.72 -2.56
CA ALA A 949 13.57 31.68 -1.62
C ALA A 949 12.93 30.30 -1.86
N TRP A 950 11.80 30.24 -2.59
CA TRP A 950 11.03 29.02 -2.82
C TRP A 950 11.10 28.51 -4.24
N LEU A 951 11.88 29.17 -5.12
CA LEU A 951 12.08 28.68 -6.48
C LEU A 951 13.35 27.82 -6.54
N GLU A 952 13.25 26.69 -7.21
CA GLU A 952 14.32 25.71 -7.36
C GLU A 952 14.57 25.40 -8.83
N LEU A 953 15.85 25.20 -9.19
CA LEU A 953 16.27 24.67 -10.48
C LEU A 953 16.84 23.27 -10.28
N ASP A 954 16.32 22.27 -11.01
CA ASP A 954 16.71 20.87 -10.87
C ASP A 954 16.75 20.40 -9.40
N ARG A 955 15.74 20.83 -8.59
CA ARG A 955 15.56 20.53 -7.16
C ARG A 955 16.64 21.13 -6.24
N SER A 956 17.35 22.11 -6.69
CA SER A 956 18.32 22.89 -5.90
C SER A 956 17.91 24.33 -5.84
N ALA A 957 18.27 25.06 -4.76
CA ALA A 957 17.95 26.47 -4.63
C ALA A 957 18.37 27.25 -5.87
N ALA A 958 17.44 27.99 -6.48
CA ALA A 958 17.70 28.74 -7.70
C ALA A 958 18.55 30.00 -7.38
N PRO A 959 19.62 30.29 -8.14
CA PRO A 959 20.50 31.47 -7.91
C PRO A 959 19.85 32.74 -8.45
N ILE A 960 18.62 33.09 -7.97
CA ILE A 960 17.84 34.25 -8.44
C ILE A 960 18.32 35.53 -7.76
N THR A 961 18.65 36.54 -8.55
CA THR A 961 19.02 37.87 -8.10
C THR A 961 17.83 38.81 -7.96
N SER A 962 16.94 38.80 -8.94
CA SER A 962 15.74 39.64 -8.97
C SER A 962 14.62 38.98 -9.78
N GLY A 963 13.42 39.48 -9.67
CA GLY A 963 12.29 39.12 -10.50
C GLY A 963 11.36 40.29 -10.76
N THR A 964 10.54 40.15 -11.80
CA THR A 964 9.50 41.13 -12.16
C THR A 964 8.25 40.37 -12.59
N ALA A 965 7.07 40.98 -12.39
CA ALA A 965 5.82 40.48 -12.91
C ALA A 965 5.24 41.44 -13.95
N SER A 966 4.81 40.91 -15.10
CA SER A 966 4.13 41.64 -16.14
C SER A 966 2.94 40.83 -16.64
N GLY A 967 1.74 41.25 -16.31
CA GLY A 967 0.55 40.45 -16.59
C GLY A 967 0.62 39.07 -15.94
N ASN A 968 0.50 38.01 -16.74
CA ASN A 968 0.52 36.63 -16.29
C ASN A 968 1.93 36.00 -16.24
N THR A 969 2.97 36.79 -16.55
CA THR A 969 4.33 36.29 -16.63
C THR A 969 5.21 36.87 -15.52
N ILE A 970 5.90 36.00 -14.80
CA ILE A 970 6.98 36.33 -13.88
C ILE A 970 8.29 36.03 -14.60
N THR A 971 9.18 37.03 -14.70
CA THR A 971 10.54 36.86 -15.22
C THR A 971 11.53 36.95 -14.08
N VAL A 972 12.39 35.94 -13.92
CA VAL A 972 13.40 35.86 -12.88
C VAL A 972 14.80 35.88 -13.49
N GLN A 973 15.68 36.78 -12.97
CA GLN A 973 17.04 36.92 -13.39
C GLN A 973 17.93 36.04 -12.51
N LEU A 974 18.80 35.24 -13.14
CA LEU A 974 19.75 34.38 -12.46
C LEU A 974 21.09 35.10 -12.29
N SER A 975 21.89 34.75 -11.30
CA SER A 975 23.21 35.33 -11.06
C SER A 975 24.26 34.90 -12.09
N ALA A 976 24.01 33.79 -12.82
CA ALA A 976 24.85 33.24 -13.87
C ALA A 976 24.04 32.34 -14.80
N PRO A 977 24.52 32.08 -16.04
CA PRO A 977 23.95 31.08 -16.93
C PRO A 977 23.87 29.70 -16.28
N VAL A 978 22.75 28.95 -16.52
CA VAL A 978 22.52 27.62 -15.97
C VAL A 978 22.26 26.59 -17.06
N THR A 979 22.46 25.31 -16.72
CA THR A 979 22.12 24.16 -17.57
C THR A 979 20.91 23.40 -17.06
N ALA A 980 20.14 24.01 -16.14
CA ALA A 980 18.97 23.39 -15.54
C ALA A 980 17.90 23.06 -16.58
N LYS A 981 17.23 21.94 -16.39
CA LYS A 981 16.17 21.42 -17.26
C LYS A 981 14.77 21.62 -16.67
N SER A 982 14.69 21.80 -15.37
CA SER A 982 13.42 21.93 -14.67
C SER A 982 13.42 23.02 -13.62
N ILE A 983 12.22 23.53 -13.33
CA ILE A 983 11.96 24.49 -12.27
C ILE A 983 10.87 23.95 -11.33
N GLY A 984 11.02 24.25 -10.03
CA GLY A 984 10.02 23.97 -8.99
C GLY A 984 9.72 25.20 -8.16
N TYR A 985 8.59 25.19 -7.50
CA TYR A 985 8.14 26.19 -6.54
C TYR A 985 7.54 25.49 -5.33
N ILE A 986 8.07 25.76 -4.17
CA ILE A 986 7.82 25.13 -2.87
C ILE A 986 8.34 23.68 -2.84
N ASN A 987 9.44 23.50 -2.11
CA ASN A 987 9.95 22.19 -1.72
C ASN A 987 9.49 21.87 -0.30
N GLY A 988 8.76 20.77 -0.14
CA GLY A 988 8.19 20.34 1.13
C GLY A 988 9.23 20.16 2.25
N ALA A 989 10.48 19.78 1.91
CA ALA A 989 11.56 19.64 2.90
C ALA A 989 11.99 20.96 3.54
N HIS A 990 11.83 22.08 2.83
CA HIS A 990 12.30 23.40 3.24
C HIS A 990 11.16 24.39 3.52
N TRP A 991 9.91 24.03 3.24
CA TRP A 991 8.75 24.88 3.46
C TRP A 991 8.61 25.30 4.92
N ASP A 992 8.56 26.63 5.18
CA ASP A 992 8.52 27.21 6.52
C ASP A 992 7.12 27.67 6.97
N GLY A 993 6.11 27.53 6.10
CA GLY A 993 4.73 27.92 6.39
C GLY A 993 4.45 29.43 6.34
N MET A 994 5.38 30.25 5.85
CA MET A 994 5.25 31.72 5.90
C MET A 994 4.54 32.27 4.64
N PRO A 995 3.31 32.82 4.78
CA PRO A 995 2.52 33.27 3.63
C PRO A 995 3.08 34.51 2.93
N ASP A 996 3.85 35.35 3.60
CA ASP A 996 4.45 36.56 3.03
C ASP A 996 5.52 36.30 1.95
N LYS A 997 6.03 35.08 1.91
CA LYS A 997 7.02 34.61 0.93
C LYS A 997 6.42 33.88 -0.28
N LEU A 998 5.10 33.81 -0.41
CA LEU A 998 4.42 33.10 -1.47
C LEU A 998 4.26 33.95 -2.74
N LEU A 999 4.16 33.27 -3.88
CA LEU A 999 3.66 33.86 -5.12
C LEU A 999 2.15 34.04 -5.03
N TYR A 1000 1.65 35.20 -5.42
CA TYR A 1000 0.23 35.53 -5.42
C TYR A 1000 -0.24 35.98 -6.80
N GLY A 1001 -1.46 35.63 -7.15
CA GLY A 1001 -2.18 36.34 -8.22
C GLY A 1001 -2.64 37.72 -7.78
N THR A 1002 -3.01 38.56 -8.75
CA THR A 1002 -3.61 39.89 -8.47
C THR A 1002 -4.95 39.76 -7.78
N ASN A 1003 -5.56 38.56 -7.80
CA ASN A 1003 -6.78 38.24 -7.05
C ASN A 1003 -6.53 37.98 -5.54
N GLY A 1004 -5.28 38.02 -5.08
CA GLY A 1004 -4.90 37.79 -3.69
C GLY A 1004 -4.80 36.32 -3.26
N ILE A 1005 -4.93 35.38 -4.19
CA ILE A 1005 -4.85 33.95 -3.92
C ILE A 1005 -3.41 33.45 -4.18
N ALA A 1006 -2.89 32.61 -3.28
CA ALA A 1006 -1.58 32.01 -3.43
C ALA A 1006 -1.53 31.07 -4.64
N ALA A 1007 -0.43 31.08 -5.39
CA ALA A 1007 -0.23 30.19 -6.51
C ALA A 1007 -0.14 28.75 -6.04
N LEU A 1008 -0.52 27.81 -6.92
CA LEU A 1008 -0.31 26.37 -6.73
C LEU A 1008 1.19 26.08 -6.69
N ALA A 1009 1.60 25.16 -5.81
CA ALA A 1009 2.94 24.59 -5.85
C ALA A 1009 3.13 23.78 -7.14
N PHE A 1010 4.35 23.77 -7.66
CA PHE A 1010 4.72 22.99 -8.84
C PHE A 1010 6.12 22.38 -8.69
N SER A 1011 6.37 21.25 -9.31
CA SER A 1011 7.62 20.53 -9.17
C SER A 1011 8.08 19.94 -10.50
N ALA A 1012 9.39 20.05 -10.75
CA ALA A 1012 10.03 19.47 -11.93
C ALA A 1012 9.40 19.87 -13.28
N VAL A 1013 8.85 21.08 -13.37
CA VAL A 1013 8.30 21.61 -14.63
C VAL A 1013 9.42 21.86 -15.60
N ASN A 1014 9.34 21.31 -16.82
CA ASN A 1014 10.35 21.45 -17.85
C ASN A 1014 10.55 22.93 -18.27
N ILE A 1015 11.81 23.38 -18.39
CA ILE A 1015 12.16 24.70 -18.91
C ILE A 1015 12.45 24.55 -20.40
N GLU A 1016 11.61 25.18 -21.24
CA GLU A 1016 11.82 25.20 -22.69
C GLU A 1016 13.04 26.06 -23.04
N SER A 1017 13.72 25.71 -24.12
CA SER A 1017 14.84 26.52 -24.64
C SER A 1017 14.33 27.89 -25.12
N ALA A 1018 15.20 28.91 -25.06
CA ALA A 1018 14.93 30.20 -25.68
C ALA A 1018 14.62 30.00 -27.17
N LYS A 1019 13.54 30.64 -27.67
CA LYS A 1019 13.20 30.61 -29.08
C LYS A 1019 14.07 31.53 -29.91
#